data_50836463d59039ce762f9daf6fbf5c74
#
_entry.id   50836463d59039ce762f9daf6fbf5c74
#
_cell.length_a   1.000
_cell.length_b   1.000
_cell.length_c   1.000
_cell.angle_alpha   90.00
_cell.angle_beta   90.00
_cell.angle_gamma   90.00
#
_symmetry.space_group_name_H-M   'P 1'
#
loop_
_entity.id
_entity.type
_entity.pdbx_description
1 polymer ?
#
loop_
_entity_poly.entity_id
_entity_poly.type
_entity_poly.pdbx_seq_one_letter_code
_entity_poly.pdbx_strand_id
1 'polypeptide(L)'
;MWTTNGVVNCVTQSGNTIYLGGTFDYVGKYTGNGAAINLETGEVDNSMPVVNGIIRCVISDGNGGWYIGGDFTKVGEFTRNRIAHIKPDKTVNPDFDPSCEGIVHSLLLRGSSLFVGGGFLSIGGKSRRSLAELSTATGMATTWSPSPSGTVTTIAVNNTTLYIGGLFTTVFGEIRNKIAAIDLSTMQLSDWNPNAGGSSVYSLVASGNTVYAGGDFTNIGGESRSRIAALDGTTGLATSWNPVANGRVEKLVLDGSTVYASGSFRIIGGQSRNRIAALDGTTGLATTWNPNADSTVSNMVLDGGTIYACGVFTTIGGQTRNMIAGLDKTSGLATSLNLAGVTYSLGAIAIYGNTLFTGGDMKSIGGKIRNKIAALNATSGEATSWNPNANDVVNTIVVNGSNVYAGGSFTNIGGETRNRIAAIDTTTGSATSWNPNANGVVNDIIADVYSVYVAGSFQNIGGQPRNRLASIGKTDGLASAFNPNVSSDVYTIKLNGTTIYAGGDFTSVGGQIRNRIAAISTVTGIVTSWNPNADASVKSLAISGSTIYAGGAFSFIGGQARNKIAALSASTGNATNWNPNADNTVEKIVSSETAVYVGGYFSTIGGSSRNYLASIDSVTGLANTWNPNPNSIVKSIFLDYDHTRILVGGQFTTIGGNSRTSFAALSDPSDPALPVELVSFSAKYFNNAVQLSWQTATEVDNYGFEVERKTPTTDWQKISFIEGHGTSNSPKYYNFPDPISSIGKISYRLKQLDNDGKFDYSNVIETDTKLPTVFTLEQNYPNPFNPETVIRFNLPQSGSVTLKLYNMQGEEVALLLSGAMDVGSHSITFDATKYGLPSGVYVYRLSSIDVTGKSFNASRKLVLMK
;
A
#
# COMPACT_ATOMS: atom_id res chain seq x y z
N MET A 1 -3.91 0.06 -2.61
CA MET A 1 -3.28 -0.98 -3.45
C MET A 1 -1.89 -1.28 -2.90
N TRP A 2 -1.45 -2.53 -2.95
CA TRP A 2 -0.16 -2.95 -2.44
C TRP A 2 0.94 -2.76 -3.47
N THR A 3 2.15 -2.53 -3.02
CA THR A 3 3.33 -2.26 -3.85
C THR A 3 4.56 -2.95 -3.25
N THR A 4 5.61 -3.08 -4.04
CA THR A 4 6.91 -3.60 -3.59
C THR A 4 7.98 -2.51 -3.69
N ASN A 5 9.04 -2.60 -2.88
CA ASN A 5 10.17 -1.66 -2.96
C ASN A 5 11.25 -2.07 -3.97
N GLY A 6 11.09 -3.20 -4.63
CA GLY A 6 12.00 -3.69 -5.67
C GLY A 6 11.24 -4.32 -6.84
N VAL A 7 11.99 -4.74 -7.87
CA VAL A 7 11.40 -5.26 -9.10
C VAL A 7 10.68 -6.59 -8.87
N VAL A 8 9.47 -6.73 -9.40
CA VAL A 8 8.75 -7.99 -9.49
C VAL A 8 9.12 -8.65 -10.82
N ASN A 9 9.81 -9.77 -10.75
CA ASN A 9 10.26 -10.56 -11.90
C ASN A 9 9.24 -11.59 -12.36
N CYS A 10 8.46 -12.13 -11.40
CA CYS A 10 7.42 -13.10 -11.69
C CYS A 10 6.21 -12.90 -10.78
N VAL A 11 5.04 -13.20 -11.31
CA VAL A 11 3.78 -13.20 -10.60
C VAL A 11 2.95 -14.40 -11.04
N THR A 12 2.26 -15.02 -10.11
CA THR A 12 1.29 -16.09 -10.37
C THR A 12 0.18 -16.03 -9.33
N GLN A 13 -0.93 -16.69 -9.60
CA GLN A 13 -2.07 -16.77 -8.69
C GLN A 13 -2.52 -18.22 -8.55
N SER A 14 -2.97 -18.58 -7.36
CA SER A 14 -3.66 -19.83 -7.08
C SER A 14 -4.78 -19.57 -6.08
N GLY A 15 -6.03 -19.83 -6.49
CA GLY A 15 -7.20 -19.44 -5.73
C GLY A 15 -7.17 -17.96 -5.38
N ASN A 16 -7.44 -17.60 -4.13
CA ASN A 16 -7.42 -16.21 -3.64
C ASN A 16 -6.02 -15.75 -3.18
N THR A 17 -4.94 -16.35 -3.67
CA THR A 17 -3.57 -15.98 -3.29
C THR A 17 -2.74 -15.63 -4.51
N ILE A 18 -2.16 -14.41 -4.53
CA ILE A 18 -1.19 -13.96 -5.52
C ILE A 18 0.21 -14.14 -4.95
N TYR A 19 1.08 -14.79 -5.68
CA TYR A 19 2.48 -15.01 -5.32
C TYR A 19 3.37 -14.12 -6.18
N LEU A 20 4.29 -13.42 -5.53
CA LEU A 20 5.25 -12.52 -6.18
C LEU A 20 6.68 -13.01 -5.93
N GLY A 21 7.52 -12.94 -6.94
CA GLY A 21 8.96 -13.18 -6.82
C GLY A 21 9.77 -12.10 -7.53
N GLY A 22 10.93 -11.73 -6.97
CA GLY A 22 11.73 -10.65 -7.56
C GLY A 22 12.95 -10.27 -6.74
N THR A 23 13.26 -8.97 -6.77
CA THR A 23 14.39 -8.37 -6.04
C THR A 23 13.96 -7.53 -4.85
N PHE A 24 12.68 -7.51 -4.53
CA PHE A 24 12.12 -6.75 -3.40
C PHE A 24 12.44 -7.43 -2.05
N ASP A 25 12.40 -6.66 -0.98
CA ASP A 25 12.45 -7.12 0.41
C ASP A 25 11.31 -6.60 1.27
N TYR A 26 10.34 -5.93 0.64
CA TYR A 26 9.20 -5.32 1.29
C TYR A 26 7.95 -5.33 0.41
N VAL A 27 6.80 -5.56 1.03
CA VAL A 27 5.47 -5.45 0.41
C VAL A 27 4.54 -4.65 1.33
N GLY A 28 3.90 -3.61 0.81
CA GLY A 28 3.01 -2.76 1.59
C GLY A 28 2.04 -1.94 0.74
N LYS A 29 1.09 -1.27 1.41
CA LYS A 29 0.19 -0.35 0.72
C LYS A 29 0.92 0.90 0.24
N TYR A 30 0.51 1.42 -0.91
CA TYR A 30 0.97 2.71 -1.40
C TYR A 30 0.27 3.82 -0.60
N THR A 31 1.01 4.52 0.23
CA THR A 31 0.51 5.63 1.06
C THR A 31 0.80 7.01 0.45
N GLY A 32 1.53 7.05 -0.68
CA GLY A 32 2.06 8.31 -1.21
C GLY A 32 3.10 8.91 -0.27
N ASN A 33 3.19 10.24 -0.25
CA ASN A 33 4.20 10.96 0.52
C ASN A 33 3.76 11.36 1.94
N GLY A 34 2.60 10.87 2.41
CA GLY A 34 2.07 11.11 3.75
C GLY A 34 1.39 9.89 4.35
N ALA A 35 1.48 9.72 5.66
CA ALA A 35 0.79 8.66 6.38
C ALA A 35 0.43 9.09 7.82
N ALA A 36 -0.70 8.59 8.31
CA ALA A 36 -1.07 8.63 9.71
C ALA A 36 -0.81 7.27 10.36
N ILE A 37 -0.30 7.26 11.57
CA ILE A 37 0.14 6.07 12.29
C ILE A 37 -0.48 6.11 13.68
N ASN A 38 -1.12 5.02 14.09
CA ASN A 38 -1.59 4.85 15.45
C ASN A 38 -0.39 4.58 16.37
N LEU A 39 -0.22 5.37 17.41
CA LEU A 39 0.95 5.30 18.30
C LEU A 39 0.93 4.09 19.26
N GLU A 40 -0.24 3.56 19.59
CA GLU A 40 -0.36 2.36 20.43
C GLU A 40 -0.07 1.09 19.65
N THR A 41 -0.64 0.98 18.44
CA THR A 41 -0.54 -0.26 17.63
C THR A 41 0.62 -0.24 16.64
N GLY A 42 1.12 0.97 16.28
CA GLY A 42 2.08 1.16 15.19
C GLY A 42 1.45 0.94 13.80
N GLU A 43 0.13 0.80 13.71
CA GLU A 43 -0.55 0.56 12.44
C GLU A 43 -0.70 1.86 11.64
N VAL A 44 -0.55 1.74 10.33
CA VAL A 44 -0.74 2.85 9.39
C VAL A 44 -2.21 2.95 9.00
N ASP A 45 -2.78 4.14 9.16
CA ASP A 45 -4.12 4.45 8.70
C ASP A 45 -4.16 4.57 7.18
N ASN A 46 -4.73 3.57 6.54
CA ASN A 46 -4.80 3.45 5.09
C ASN A 46 -5.95 4.26 4.45
N SER A 47 -6.76 4.95 5.25
CA SER A 47 -7.83 5.84 4.76
C SER A 47 -7.35 7.25 4.40
N MET A 48 -6.10 7.58 4.73
CA MET A 48 -5.51 8.88 4.40
C MET A 48 -5.42 9.10 2.89
N PRO A 49 -5.73 10.31 2.39
CA PRO A 49 -5.62 10.62 0.98
C PRO A 49 -4.16 10.58 0.51
N VAL A 50 -3.92 9.97 -0.64
CA VAL A 50 -2.58 9.87 -1.23
C VAL A 50 -2.09 11.25 -1.67
N VAL A 51 -0.88 11.63 -1.26
CA VAL A 51 -0.21 12.87 -1.67
C VAL A 51 0.85 12.56 -2.73
N ASN A 52 0.79 13.22 -3.90
CA ASN A 52 1.61 12.89 -5.07
C ASN A 52 3.04 13.47 -5.05
N GLY A 53 3.40 14.27 -4.06
CA GLY A 53 4.73 14.90 -3.94
C GLY A 53 5.14 15.14 -2.50
N ILE A 54 6.37 15.60 -2.30
CA ILE A 54 7.03 15.68 -0.99
C ILE A 54 6.26 16.58 -0.01
N ILE A 55 5.92 16.05 1.15
CA ILE A 55 5.43 16.83 2.30
C ILE A 55 6.65 17.30 3.11
N ARG A 56 6.78 18.62 3.32
CA ARG A 56 7.88 19.23 4.08
C ARG A 56 7.50 19.71 5.47
N CYS A 57 6.25 20.02 5.68
CA CYS A 57 5.73 20.42 6.98
C CYS A 57 4.30 19.91 7.16
N VAL A 58 3.96 19.62 8.39
CA VAL A 58 2.62 19.21 8.82
C VAL A 58 2.34 19.77 10.20
N ILE A 59 1.12 20.24 10.42
CA ILE A 59 0.62 20.64 11.74
C ILE A 59 -0.80 20.12 11.92
N SER A 60 -1.19 19.84 13.16
CA SER A 60 -2.58 19.54 13.51
C SER A 60 -3.46 20.78 13.36
N ASP A 61 -4.71 20.62 12.96
CA ASP A 61 -5.74 21.66 12.98
C ASP A 61 -6.38 21.86 14.36
N GLY A 62 -5.99 21.03 15.35
CA GLY A 62 -6.53 21.04 16.70
C GLY A 62 -7.85 20.28 16.87
N ASN A 63 -8.41 19.70 15.80
CA ASN A 63 -9.68 18.98 15.79
C ASN A 63 -9.58 17.55 15.22
N GLY A 64 -8.36 17.03 15.07
CA GLY A 64 -8.10 15.69 14.51
C GLY A 64 -7.78 15.69 13.01
N GLY A 65 -7.77 16.84 12.35
CA GLY A 65 -7.33 17.03 10.97
C GLY A 65 -5.92 17.64 10.88
N TRP A 66 -5.44 17.86 9.66
CA TRP A 66 -4.06 18.21 9.39
C TRP A 66 -3.93 19.26 8.27
N TYR A 67 -3.16 20.32 8.50
CA TYR A 67 -2.63 21.15 7.43
C TYR A 67 -1.28 20.58 6.99
N ILE A 68 -1.12 20.34 5.68
CA ILE A 68 0.12 19.84 5.08
C ILE A 68 0.67 20.87 4.09
N GLY A 69 1.98 21.04 4.08
CA GLY A 69 2.69 21.90 3.14
C GLY A 69 3.89 21.20 2.54
N GLY A 70 4.27 21.54 1.29
CA GLY A 70 5.40 20.88 0.64
C GLY A 70 5.56 21.19 -0.82
N ASP A 71 5.90 20.16 -1.61
CA ASP A 71 6.13 20.22 -3.05
C ASP A 71 5.28 19.16 -3.77
N PHE A 72 3.97 19.25 -3.58
CA PHE A 72 2.98 18.39 -4.20
C PHE A 72 1.99 19.21 -5.02
N THR A 73 1.23 18.55 -5.91
CA THR A 73 0.22 19.17 -6.75
C THR A 73 -1.15 18.51 -6.64
N LYS A 74 -1.23 17.33 -5.98
CA LYS A 74 -2.47 16.58 -5.82
C LYS A 74 -2.53 15.90 -4.45
N VAL A 75 -3.71 15.94 -3.81
CA VAL A 75 -4.02 15.23 -2.57
C VAL A 75 -5.34 14.48 -2.76
N GLY A 76 -5.31 13.15 -2.69
CA GLY A 76 -6.43 12.31 -3.11
C GLY A 76 -6.79 12.64 -4.56
N GLU A 77 -8.06 12.91 -4.82
CA GLU A 77 -8.53 13.29 -6.16
C GLU A 77 -8.48 14.81 -6.42
N PHE A 78 -8.16 15.62 -5.40
CA PHE A 78 -8.15 17.08 -5.51
C PHE A 78 -6.80 17.61 -5.98
N THR A 79 -6.81 18.53 -6.95
CA THR A 79 -5.65 19.38 -7.24
C THR A 79 -5.43 20.30 -6.06
N ARG A 80 -4.25 20.22 -5.42
CA ARG A 80 -3.84 21.06 -4.28
C ARG A 80 -2.35 21.40 -4.46
N ASN A 81 -2.09 22.63 -4.86
CA ASN A 81 -0.73 23.07 -5.11
C ASN A 81 -0.04 23.44 -3.80
N ARG A 82 0.82 22.54 -3.32
CA ARG A 82 1.82 22.67 -2.23
C ARG A 82 1.27 22.95 -0.84
N ILE A 83 -0.05 23.11 -0.67
CA ILE A 83 -0.71 23.24 0.63
C ILE A 83 -2.12 22.65 0.56
N ALA A 84 -2.52 21.94 1.62
CA ALA A 84 -3.86 21.36 1.72
C ALA A 84 -4.29 21.22 3.20
N HIS A 85 -5.60 21.12 3.40
CA HIS A 85 -6.21 20.75 4.66
C HIS A 85 -6.90 19.38 4.53
N ILE A 86 -6.51 18.43 5.36
CA ILE A 86 -7.12 17.10 5.51
C ILE A 86 -7.98 17.15 6.75
N LYS A 87 -9.28 16.90 6.61
CA LYS A 87 -10.24 16.93 7.72
C LYS A 87 -10.10 15.71 8.65
N PRO A 88 -10.73 15.72 9.86
CA PRO A 88 -10.72 14.57 10.77
C PRO A 88 -11.29 13.28 10.16
N ASP A 89 -12.23 13.38 9.23
CA ASP A 89 -12.81 12.26 8.48
C ASP A 89 -11.89 11.71 7.38
N LYS A 90 -10.66 12.21 7.29
CA LYS A 90 -9.63 11.85 6.30
C LYS A 90 -9.95 12.33 4.87
N THR A 91 -10.97 13.13 4.67
CA THR A 91 -11.24 13.75 3.37
C THR A 91 -10.45 15.05 3.21
N VAL A 92 -10.16 15.41 1.97
CA VAL A 92 -9.56 16.72 1.65
C VAL A 92 -10.64 17.80 1.79
N ASN A 93 -10.33 18.87 2.49
CA ASN A 93 -11.26 20.01 2.61
C ASN A 93 -11.45 20.68 1.22
N PRO A 94 -12.63 20.62 0.61
CA PRO A 94 -12.85 21.21 -0.72
C PRO A 94 -12.78 22.75 -0.71
N ASP A 95 -13.15 23.38 0.42
CA ASP A 95 -13.24 24.84 0.54
C ASP A 95 -11.88 25.49 0.85
N PHE A 96 -10.88 24.72 1.21
CA PHE A 96 -9.53 25.21 1.50
C PHE A 96 -8.59 24.91 0.33
N ASP A 97 -8.45 25.87 -0.60
CA ASP A 97 -7.51 25.79 -1.73
C ASP A 97 -6.72 27.09 -1.92
N PRO A 98 -5.68 27.31 -1.12
CA PRO A 98 -4.83 28.52 -1.25
C PRO A 98 -4.00 28.57 -2.52
N SER A 99 -3.84 27.46 -3.25
CA SER A 99 -3.04 27.35 -4.49
C SER A 99 -1.71 28.13 -4.45
N CYS A 100 -0.66 27.50 -3.92
CA CYS A 100 0.65 28.13 -3.77
C CYS A 100 1.55 27.85 -4.99
N GLU A 101 2.24 28.87 -5.54
CA GLU A 101 3.14 28.69 -6.70
C GLU A 101 4.49 28.04 -6.34
N GLY A 102 4.96 28.21 -5.11
CA GLY A 102 6.27 27.74 -4.67
C GLY A 102 6.19 26.84 -3.45
N ILE A 103 7.31 26.22 -3.08
CA ILE A 103 7.41 25.23 -2.01
C ILE A 103 7.03 25.86 -0.66
N VAL A 104 6.16 25.15 0.10
CA VAL A 104 5.83 25.50 1.49
C VAL A 104 6.75 24.72 2.43
N HIS A 105 7.45 25.45 3.32
CA HIS A 105 8.42 24.89 4.25
C HIS A 105 7.96 24.87 5.70
N SER A 106 7.10 25.80 6.09
CA SER A 106 6.67 25.97 7.47
C SER A 106 5.22 26.45 7.57
N LEU A 107 4.48 25.92 8.54
CA LEU A 107 3.10 26.24 8.87
C LEU A 107 3.00 26.56 10.36
N LEU A 108 2.17 27.56 10.72
CA LEU A 108 1.82 27.87 12.08
C LEU A 108 0.35 28.25 12.16
N LEU A 109 -0.43 27.52 12.94
CA LEU A 109 -1.84 27.80 13.19
C LEU A 109 -2.02 28.65 14.44
N ARG A 110 -2.80 29.73 14.32
CA ARG A 110 -3.19 30.58 15.45
C ARG A 110 -4.63 31.06 15.29
N GLY A 111 -5.54 30.45 16.03
CA GLY A 111 -6.96 30.72 15.89
C GLY A 111 -7.46 30.46 14.48
N SER A 112 -8.04 31.45 13.84
CA SER A 112 -8.54 31.38 12.45
C SER A 112 -7.49 31.76 11.38
N SER A 113 -6.24 31.98 11.79
CA SER A 113 -5.13 32.37 10.89
C SER A 113 -4.12 31.26 10.75
N LEU A 114 -3.78 30.90 9.51
CA LEU A 114 -2.69 30.00 9.16
C LEU A 114 -1.54 30.82 8.56
N PHE A 115 -0.42 30.93 9.29
CA PHE A 115 0.80 31.55 8.79
C PHE A 115 1.59 30.51 7.98
N VAL A 116 2.01 30.89 6.78
CA VAL A 116 2.69 30.04 5.81
C VAL A 116 4.01 30.64 5.40
N GLY A 117 5.11 29.90 5.63
CA GLY A 117 6.45 30.25 5.19
C GLY A 117 6.95 29.32 4.08
N GLY A 118 7.66 29.86 3.11
CA GLY A 118 8.14 29.05 2.00
C GLY A 118 9.00 29.82 1.00
N GLY A 119 9.14 29.24 -0.20
CA GLY A 119 9.83 29.86 -1.35
C GLY A 119 8.86 30.19 -2.48
N PHE A 120 7.77 30.85 -2.20
CA PHE A 120 6.69 31.19 -3.15
C PHE A 120 6.64 32.69 -3.46
N LEU A 121 5.96 33.03 -4.56
CA LEU A 121 5.68 34.43 -4.98
C LEU A 121 4.17 34.76 -4.88
N SER A 122 3.31 33.73 -4.90
CA SER A 122 1.87 33.90 -4.74
C SER A 122 1.26 32.74 -3.93
N ILE A 123 0.22 33.04 -3.16
CA ILE A 123 -0.58 32.10 -2.39
C ILE A 123 -1.91 32.76 -1.99
N GLY A 124 -2.99 31.97 -1.87
CA GLY A 124 -4.31 32.43 -1.42
C GLY A 124 -4.88 33.52 -2.33
N GLY A 125 -4.67 33.40 -3.64
CA GLY A 125 -5.18 34.33 -4.64
C GLY A 125 -4.48 35.68 -4.66
N LYS A 126 -3.36 35.89 -3.93
CA LYS A 126 -2.62 37.16 -3.89
C LYS A 126 -1.13 36.96 -4.09
N SER A 127 -0.46 38.00 -4.63
CA SER A 127 0.99 38.13 -4.63
C SER A 127 1.46 38.24 -3.17
N ARG A 128 2.18 37.21 -2.69
CA ARG A 128 2.73 37.10 -1.33
C ARG A 128 4.07 36.39 -1.43
N ARG A 129 5.14 37.13 -1.18
CA ARG A 129 6.48 36.56 -1.27
C ARG A 129 6.88 35.93 0.04
N SER A 130 7.13 34.62 0.00
CA SER A 130 7.78 33.78 1.01
C SER A 130 7.12 33.70 2.39
N LEU A 131 6.20 34.60 2.74
CA LEU A 131 5.45 34.63 4.00
C LEU A 131 4.05 35.17 3.76
N ALA A 132 3.03 34.47 4.26
CA ALA A 132 1.63 34.85 4.14
C ALA A 132 0.84 34.48 5.39
N GLU A 133 -0.26 35.20 5.61
CA GLU A 133 -1.33 34.82 6.52
C GLU A 133 -2.57 34.46 5.70
N LEU A 134 -3.12 33.27 5.94
CA LEU A 134 -4.30 32.73 5.28
C LEU A 134 -5.45 32.57 6.28
N SER A 135 -6.68 32.78 5.82
CA SER A 135 -7.89 32.39 6.56
C SER A 135 -8.01 30.86 6.56
N THR A 136 -8.18 30.23 7.71
CA THR A 136 -8.41 28.79 7.82
C THR A 136 -9.72 28.33 7.21
N ALA A 137 -10.72 29.23 7.12
CA ALA A 137 -12.03 28.93 6.55
C ALA A 137 -12.02 28.89 5.00
N THR A 138 -11.24 29.76 4.37
CA THR A 138 -11.32 29.95 2.91
C THR A 138 -10.01 29.70 2.17
N GLY A 139 -8.88 29.62 2.86
CA GLY A 139 -7.54 29.55 2.26
C GLY A 139 -7.07 30.87 1.63
N MET A 140 -7.89 31.92 1.64
CA MET A 140 -7.55 33.21 1.03
C MET A 140 -6.52 33.96 1.87
N ALA A 141 -5.55 34.62 1.18
CA ALA A 141 -4.55 35.44 1.85
C ALA A 141 -5.18 36.76 2.36
N THR A 142 -4.80 37.16 3.58
CA THR A 142 -5.18 38.47 4.15
C THR A 142 -4.53 39.62 3.40
N THR A 143 -4.73 40.85 3.84
CA THR A 143 -4.05 42.05 3.27
C THR A 143 -2.58 42.16 3.71
N TRP A 144 -2.17 41.43 4.75
CA TRP A 144 -0.83 41.45 5.31
C TRP A 144 0.22 40.92 4.33
N SER A 145 1.32 41.69 4.10
CA SER A 145 2.34 41.38 3.09
C SER A 145 3.74 41.77 3.56
N PRO A 146 4.40 40.94 4.37
CA PRO A 146 5.74 41.25 4.88
C PRO A 146 6.88 41.09 3.87
N SER A 147 6.64 40.36 2.78
CA SER A 147 7.49 40.25 1.60
C SER A 147 8.99 39.96 1.89
N PRO A 148 9.37 38.92 2.63
CA PRO A 148 10.77 38.54 2.78
C PRO A 148 11.46 38.36 1.42
N SER A 149 12.72 38.82 1.29
CA SER A 149 13.45 38.77 0.02
C SER A 149 13.88 37.38 -0.42
N GLY A 150 13.84 36.36 0.49
CA GLY A 150 14.19 34.99 0.24
C GLY A 150 13.29 34.02 1.03
N THR A 151 13.56 32.73 0.89
CA THR A 151 12.77 31.67 1.48
C THR A 151 12.67 31.77 3.01
N VAL A 152 11.44 31.63 3.54
CA VAL A 152 11.18 31.42 4.97
C VAL A 152 11.09 29.93 5.23
N THR A 153 12.01 29.39 6.05
CA THR A 153 12.13 27.96 6.34
C THR A 153 11.47 27.56 7.66
N THR A 154 11.32 28.49 8.59
CA THR A 154 10.75 28.26 9.91
C THR A 154 9.98 29.45 10.43
N ILE A 155 8.89 29.16 11.13
CA ILE A 155 8.04 30.13 11.81
C ILE A 155 7.86 29.65 13.25
N ALA A 156 8.01 30.55 14.21
CA ALA A 156 7.71 30.30 15.63
C ALA A 156 6.94 31.49 16.21
N VAL A 157 6.16 31.25 17.25
CA VAL A 157 5.41 32.32 17.94
C VAL A 157 5.64 32.23 19.44
N ASN A 158 5.76 33.38 20.06
CA ASN A 158 5.73 33.52 21.52
C ASN A 158 4.88 34.74 21.87
N ASN A 159 3.80 34.53 22.58
CA ASN A 159 2.79 35.55 22.87
C ASN A 159 2.29 36.25 21.59
N THR A 160 2.62 37.52 21.40
CA THR A 160 2.26 38.35 20.25
C THR A 160 3.39 38.52 19.26
N THR A 161 4.54 37.88 19.44
CA THR A 161 5.70 38.01 18.55
C THR A 161 5.83 36.79 17.66
N LEU A 162 5.79 37.00 16.35
CA LEU A 162 6.06 36.01 15.31
C LEU A 162 7.54 36.08 14.92
N TYR A 163 8.27 35.03 15.18
CA TYR A 163 9.66 34.88 14.75
C TYR A 163 9.72 34.11 13.44
N ILE A 164 10.51 34.60 12.48
CA ILE A 164 10.75 33.95 11.20
C ILE A 164 12.23 33.72 10.96
N GLY A 165 12.56 32.55 10.42
CA GLY A 165 13.93 32.19 10.02
C GLY A 165 14.00 31.68 8.60
N GLY A 166 15.16 31.84 7.93
CA GLY A 166 15.29 31.36 6.55
C GLY A 166 16.55 31.85 5.83
N LEU A 167 16.40 32.12 4.54
CA LEU A 167 17.47 32.55 3.63
C LEU A 167 17.33 34.03 3.16
N PHE A 168 16.38 34.73 3.71
CA PHE A 168 16.10 36.13 3.33
C PHE A 168 17.17 37.13 3.87
N THR A 169 17.22 38.31 3.30
CA THR A 169 18.07 39.43 3.75
C THR A 169 17.27 40.67 4.09
N THR A 170 15.99 40.74 3.67
CA THR A 170 15.09 41.83 4.02
C THR A 170 13.68 41.32 4.35
N VAL A 171 12.96 42.04 5.21
CA VAL A 171 11.53 41.84 5.54
C VAL A 171 10.88 43.25 5.61
N PHE A 172 9.70 43.45 5.01
CA PHE A 172 9.04 44.77 4.82
C PHE A 172 9.94 45.83 4.17
N GLY A 173 10.97 45.37 3.40
CA GLY A 173 11.98 46.27 2.80
C GLY A 173 13.15 46.60 3.69
N GLU A 174 13.11 46.34 4.99
CA GLU A 174 14.17 46.56 5.97
C GLU A 174 15.16 45.39 6.03
N ILE A 175 16.44 45.70 6.29
CA ILE A 175 17.50 44.69 6.39
C ILE A 175 17.28 43.83 7.60
N ARG A 176 17.04 42.53 7.35
CA ARG A 176 16.93 41.46 8.35
C ARG A 176 17.58 40.21 7.80
N ASN A 177 18.79 39.92 8.20
CA ASN A 177 19.54 38.80 7.66
C ASN A 177 19.10 37.49 8.34
N LYS A 178 18.32 36.65 7.58
CA LYS A 178 17.94 35.28 7.87
C LYS A 178 17.06 35.05 9.10
N ILE A 179 16.83 36.09 9.91
CA ILE A 179 16.00 36.02 11.10
C ILE A 179 15.35 37.37 11.37
N ALA A 180 14.08 37.37 11.80
CA ALA A 180 13.35 38.59 12.13
C ALA A 180 12.21 38.30 13.10
N ALA A 181 11.72 39.34 13.76
CA ALA A 181 10.51 39.28 14.57
C ALA A 181 9.46 40.26 14.05
N ILE A 182 8.20 39.86 14.12
CA ILE A 182 7.04 40.64 13.71
C ILE A 182 6.05 40.68 14.87
N ASP A 183 5.61 41.88 15.23
CA ASP A 183 4.57 42.05 16.25
C ASP A 183 3.20 41.78 15.62
N LEU A 184 2.53 40.72 16.07
CA LEU A 184 1.20 40.30 15.59
C LEU A 184 0.06 41.20 16.10
N SER A 185 0.28 42.06 17.09
CA SER A 185 -0.72 43.02 17.52
C SER A 185 -0.81 44.22 16.57
N THR A 186 0.32 44.61 16.01
CA THR A 186 0.46 45.72 15.04
C THR A 186 0.62 45.23 13.60
N MET A 187 0.95 43.96 13.41
CA MET A 187 1.31 43.32 12.13
C MET A 187 2.53 43.97 11.46
N GLN A 188 3.41 44.64 12.25
CA GLN A 188 4.59 45.36 11.77
C GLN A 188 5.88 44.66 12.17
N LEU A 189 6.97 44.98 11.45
CA LEU A 189 8.32 44.50 11.76
C LEU A 189 8.79 45.07 13.11
N SER A 190 9.29 44.22 13.98
CA SER A 190 9.93 44.62 15.24
C SER A 190 11.37 45.10 15.03
N ASP A 191 11.87 45.91 15.94
CA ASP A 191 13.27 46.32 15.98
C ASP A 191 14.24 45.18 16.30
N TRP A 192 13.73 44.06 16.75
CA TRP A 192 14.50 42.85 17.06
C TRP A 192 15.24 42.34 15.82
N ASN A 193 16.58 42.43 15.83
CA ASN A 193 17.43 42.17 14.67
C ASN A 193 18.74 41.44 15.05
N PRO A 194 18.67 40.11 15.28
CA PRO A 194 19.88 39.32 15.61
C PRO A 194 20.90 39.20 14.50
N ASN A 195 20.55 39.50 13.25
CA ASN A 195 21.44 39.56 12.11
C ASN A 195 22.36 38.34 11.94
N ALA A 196 21.81 37.22 11.55
CA ALA A 196 22.55 35.97 11.37
C ALA A 196 23.43 35.98 10.14
N GLY A 197 24.74 35.66 10.32
CA GLY A 197 25.69 35.43 9.24
C GLY A 197 25.76 33.95 8.85
N GLY A 198 26.27 33.65 7.66
CA GLY A 198 26.29 32.26 7.13
C GLY A 198 25.13 31.98 6.17
N SER A 199 24.67 30.72 6.08
CA SER A 199 23.69 30.31 5.04
C SER A 199 22.26 30.55 5.44
N SER A 200 21.77 29.99 6.57
CA SER A 200 20.35 30.03 6.92
C SER A 200 20.05 29.68 8.37
N VAL A 201 18.83 30.05 8.81
CA VAL A 201 18.19 29.61 10.06
C VAL A 201 17.08 28.62 9.68
N TYR A 202 17.18 27.36 10.18
CA TYR A 202 16.27 26.26 9.83
C TYR A 202 15.21 26.00 10.88
N SER A 203 15.49 26.31 12.16
CA SER A 203 14.55 26.08 13.25
C SER A 203 14.61 27.20 14.29
N LEU A 204 13.43 27.59 14.75
CA LEU A 204 13.25 28.54 15.86
C LEU A 204 12.29 27.94 16.87
N VAL A 205 12.61 28.08 18.14
CA VAL A 205 11.69 27.84 19.27
C VAL A 205 11.86 28.94 20.30
N ALA A 206 10.79 29.38 20.91
CA ALA A 206 10.82 30.50 21.85
C ALA A 206 10.09 30.13 23.15
N SER A 207 10.66 30.53 24.29
CA SER A 207 10.09 30.36 25.61
C SER A 207 10.49 31.50 26.55
N GLY A 208 9.51 32.11 27.21
CA GLY A 208 9.75 33.30 28.01
C GLY A 208 10.43 34.40 27.18
N ASN A 209 11.54 34.94 27.67
CA ASN A 209 12.33 35.95 26.93
C ASN A 209 13.52 35.34 26.15
N THR A 210 13.50 34.05 25.82
CA THR A 210 14.59 33.40 25.09
C THR A 210 14.10 32.81 23.79
N VAL A 211 14.82 33.10 22.66
CA VAL A 211 14.60 32.52 21.34
C VAL A 211 15.81 31.66 20.99
N TYR A 212 15.59 30.35 20.85
CA TYR A 212 16.63 29.43 20.41
C TYR A 212 16.58 29.30 18.87
N ALA A 213 17.74 29.43 18.24
CA ALA A 213 17.91 29.34 16.80
C ALA A 213 18.85 28.19 16.44
N GLY A 214 18.44 27.36 15.48
CA GLY A 214 19.23 26.31 14.85
C GLY A 214 19.37 26.55 13.34
N GLY A 215 20.54 26.23 12.76
CA GLY A 215 20.71 26.48 11.35
C GLY A 215 22.09 26.07 10.80
N ASP A 216 22.57 26.86 9.82
CA ASP A 216 23.90 26.77 9.22
C ASP A 216 24.52 28.16 9.20
N PHE A 217 24.40 28.86 10.31
CA PHE A 217 25.00 30.16 10.56
C PHE A 217 26.34 30.05 11.34
N THR A 218 27.16 31.06 11.25
CA THR A 218 28.47 31.13 11.96
C THR A 218 28.47 32.20 13.04
N ASN A 219 27.61 33.18 12.93
CA ASN A 219 27.41 34.25 13.93
C ASN A 219 25.94 34.69 13.95
N ILE A 220 25.45 35.10 15.11
CA ILE A 220 24.09 35.64 15.33
C ILE A 220 24.04 36.40 16.64
N GLY A 221 23.22 37.45 16.72
CA GLY A 221 23.06 38.24 17.94
C GLY A 221 24.33 38.99 18.35
N GLY A 222 25.16 39.39 17.38
CA GLY A 222 26.42 40.09 17.64
C GLY A 222 27.59 39.20 18.01
N GLU A 223 27.43 37.91 18.16
CA GLU A 223 28.41 36.95 18.64
C GLU A 223 28.73 35.82 17.64
N SER A 224 29.94 35.26 17.76
CA SER A 224 30.28 34.01 17.04
C SER A 224 29.51 32.85 17.67
N ARG A 225 28.57 32.25 16.91
CA ARG A 225 27.74 31.12 17.30
C ARG A 225 27.65 30.13 16.17
N SER A 226 28.16 28.96 16.38
CA SER A 226 28.19 27.94 15.33
C SER A 226 26.92 27.11 15.33
N ARG A 227 26.01 27.44 14.42
CA ARG A 227 24.80 26.70 14.01
C ARG A 227 23.68 26.56 15.07
N ILE A 228 23.95 26.99 16.30
CA ILE A 228 22.94 26.98 17.36
C ILE A 228 23.24 28.14 18.34
N ALA A 229 22.19 28.81 18.79
CA ALA A 229 22.30 29.93 19.71
C ALA A 229 21.02 30.14 20.52
N ALA A 230 21.13 30.76 21.68
CA ALA A 230 20.03 31.39 22.39
C ALA A 230 20.16 32.91 22.27
N LEU A 231 19.06 33.58 21.97
CA LEU A 231 18.95 35.02 21.79
C LEU A 231 18.02 35.59 22.85
N ASP A 232 18.35 36.75 23.36
CA ASP A 232 17.42 37.51 24.20
C ASP A 232 16.24 38.01 23.33
N GLY A 233 15.01 37.67 23.75
CA GLY A 233 13.80 37.92 23.01
C GLY A 233 13.40 39.40 22.87
N THR A 234 14.01 40.30 23.71
CA THR A 234 13.79 41.73 23.67
C THR A 234 14.86 42.45 22.83
N THR A 235 16.14 42.11 23.01
CA THR A 235 17.24 42.84 22.41
C THR A 235 17.78 42.20 21.11
N GLY A 236 17.55 40.91 20.91
CA GLY A 236 18.12 40.15 19.80
C GLY A 236 19.60 39.75 19.99
N LEU A 237 20.22 40.12 21.09
CA LEU A 237 21.60 39.78 21.39
C LEU A 237 21.74 38.30 21.78
N ALA A 238 22.87 37.69 21.41
CA ALA A 238 23.17 36.32 21.82
C ALA A 238 23.45 36.27 23.34
N THR A 239 22.82 35.32 24.02
CA THR A 239 23.08 35.04 25.43
C THR A 239 24.37 34.30 25.61
N SER A 240 24.78 34.01 26.88
CA SER A 240 25.93 33.17 27.19
C SER A 240 25.77 31.70 26.76
N TRP A 241 24.56 31.24 26.44
CA TRP A 241 24.29 29.89 26.02
C TRP A 241 24.88 29.60 24.62
N ASN A 242 25.88 28.73 24.54
CA ASN A 242 26.70 28.50 23.37
C ASN A 242 27.11 27.02 23.23
N PRO A 243 26.22 26.14 22.77
CA PRO A 243 26.51 24.70 22.63
C PRO A 243 27.51 24.34 21.54
N VAL A 244 27.76 25.19 20.55
CA VAL A 244 28.67 24.96 19.43
C VAL A 244 28.45 23.64 18.71
N ALA A 245 27.67 23.62 17.62
CA ALA A 245 27.51 22.44 16.80
C ALA A 245 28.52 22.39 15.65
N ASN A 246 29.14 21.22 15.40
CA ASN A 246 30.07 21.04 14.27
C ASN A 246 29.40 20.69 12.93
N GLY A 247 28.10 20.49 12.90
CA GLY A 247 27.28 20.27 11.71
C GLY A 247 25.93 20.98 11.85
N ARG A 248 25.20 21.06 10.75
CA ARG A 248 23.91 21.75 10.65
C ARG A 248 22.90 21.26 11.71
N VAL A 249 22.16 22.21 12.30
CA VAL A 249 21.03 21.96 13.18
C VAL A 249 19.74 22.21 12.41
N GLU A 250 18.98 21.14 12.17
CA GLU A 250 17.76 21.14 11.33
C GLU A 250 16.51 21.45 12.14
N LYS A 251 16.43 20.91 13.37
CA LYS A 251 15.24 21.05 14.23
C LYS A 251 15.62 21.23 15.69
N LEU A 252 14.90 22.11 16.34
CA LEU A 252 14.90 22.31 17.80
C LEU A 252 13.50 21.99 18.36
N VAL A 253 13.46 21.37 19.53
CA VAL A 253 12.24 21.15 20.34
C VAL A 253 12.58 21.50 21.78
N LEU A 254 11.68 22.16 22.47
CA LEU A 254 11.87 22.60 23.85
C LEU A 254 10.93 21.82 24.79
N ASP A 255 11.48 21.36 25.91
CA ASP A 255 10.75 20.74 27.00
C ASP A 255 11.27 21.28 28.35
N GLY A 256 10.53 22.19 28.94
CA GLY A 256 10.98 22.90 30.16
C GLY A 256 12.32 23.57 29.93
N SER A 257 13.35 23.17 30.70
CA SER A 257 14.71 23.66 30.58
C SER A 257 15.61 22.83 29.65
N THR A 258 15.08 21.85 28.92
CA THR A 258 15.86 21.02 27.98
C THR A 258 15.61 21.42 26.54
N VAL A 259 16.69 21.68 25.78
CA VAL A 259 16.65 21.95 24.34
C VAL A 259 17.09 20.70 23.59
N TYR A 260 16.17 20.04 22.90
CA TYR A 260 16.51 18.94 22.00
C TYR A 260 16.91 19.52 20.63
N ALA A 261 18.02 19.04 20.09
CA ALA A 261 18.54 19.45 18.80
C ALA A 261 18.72 18.24 17.90
N SER A 262 18.36 18.34 16.61
CA SER A 262 18.65 17.33 15.61
C SER A 262 19.22 17.94 14.33
N GLY A 263 19.89 17.10 13.51
CA GLY A 263 20.49 17.57 12.27
C GLY A 263 21.58 16.64 11.74
N SER A 264 22.66 17.22 11.19
CA SER A 264 23.80 16.47 10.62
C SER A 264 25.09 16.59 11.45
N PHE A 265 25.02 17.16 12.62
CA PHE A 265 26.19 17.33 13.52
C PHE A 265 26.63 15.99 14.12
N ARG A 266 27.89 15.98 14.61
CA ARG A 266 28.48 14.85 15.37
C ARG A 266 28.97 15.28 16.74
N ILE A 267 29.17 16.58 16.96
CA ILE A 267 29.58 17.17 18.22
C ILE A 267 28.66 18.35 18.49
N ILE A 268 28.12 18.44 19.70
CA ILE A 268 27.31 19.55 20.18
C ILE A 268 27.33 19.58 21.72
N GLY A 269 27.28 20.76 22.35
CA GLY A 269 27.29 20.90 23.81
C GLY A 269 28.56 20.33 24.48
N GLY A 270 29.71 20.41 23.78
CA GLY A 270 30.98 19.90 24.28
C GLY A 270 31.16 18.38 24.23
N GLN A 271 30.16 17.62 23.69
CA GLN A 271 30.20 16.16 23.70
C GLN A 271 29.97 15.57 22.28
N SER A 272 30.46 14.35 22.08
CA SER A 272 30.15 13.56 20.88
C SER A 272 28.66 13.15 20.95
N ARG A 273 27.85 13.69 20.06
CA ARG A 273 26.40 13.43 19.90
C ARG A 273 26.09 13.34 18.42
N ASN A 274 25.84 12.15 17.95
CA ASN A 274 25.59 11.94 16.54
C ASN A 274 24.15 12.31 16.17
N ARG A 275 23.97 13.41 15.44
CA ARG A 275 22.76 13.90 14.76
C ARG A 275 21.58 14.25 15.65
N ILE A 276 21.60 13.90 16.95
CA ILE A 276 20.53 14.20 17.87
C ILE A 276 21.10 14.31 19.29
N ALA A 277 20.64 15.30 20.06
CA ALA A 277 21.13 15.58 21.42
C ALA A 277 20.07 16.26 22.25
N ALA A 278 20.15 16.11 23.56
CA ALA A 278 19.50 16.98 24.55
C ALA A 278 20.57 17.89 25.18
N LEU A 279 20.27 19.16 25.25
CA LEU A 279 21.11 20.23 25.82
C LEU A 279 20.45 20.82 27.04
N ASP A 280 21.21 21.07 28.08
CA ASP A 280 20.76 21.87 29.21
C ASP A 280 20.50 23.32 28.75
N GLY A 281 19.30 23.83 28.96
CA GLY A 281 18.86 25.14 28.49
C GLY A 281 19.48 26.33 29.23
N THR A 282 20.19 26.09 30.31
CA THR A 282 20.89 27.12 31.08
C THR A 282 22.39 27.18 30.68
N THR A 283 23.03 26.00 30.60
CA THR A 283 24.48 25.93 30.41
C THR A 283 24.90 25.70 28.94
N GLY A 284 24.00 25.14 28.12
CA GLY A 284 24.30 24.71 26.74
C GLY A 284 25.08 23.41 26.64
N LEU A 285 25.39 22.75 27.75
CA LEU A 285 26.11 21.49 27.76
C LEU A 285 25.18 20.34 27.35
N ALA A 286 25.73 19.36 26.62
CA ALA A 286 24.97 18.15 26.30
C ALA A 286 24.70 17.30 27.56
N THR A 287 23.44 16.90 27.73
CA THR A 287 23.05 15.99 28.81
C THR A 287 23.53 14.56 28.55
N THR A 288 23.22 13.63 29.44
CA THR A 288 23.51 12.20 29.25
C THR A 288 22.66 11.54 28.16
N TRP A 289 21.55 12.15 27.74
CA TRP A 289 20.67 11.65 26.70
C TRP A 289 21.38 11.58 25.34
N ASN A 290 21.54 10.38 24.80
CA ASN A 290 22.34 10.13 23.61
C ASN A 290 21.78 8.99 22.73
N PRO A 291 20.75 9.22 21.94
CA PRO A 291 20.20 8.20 21.01
C PRO A 291 21.12 7.76 19.91
N ASN A 292 22.15 8.53 19.55
CA ASN A 292 23.22 8.14 18.64
C ASN A 292 22.73 7.63 17.27
N ALA A 293 22.12 8.50 16.45
CA ALA A 293 21.66 8.14 15.10
C ALA A 293 22.85 7.96 14.13
N ASP A 294 22.78 6.96 13.25
CA ASP A 294 23.81 6.68 12.24
C ASP A 294 23.77 7.67 11.07
N SER A 295 22.66 8.33 10.80
CA SER A 295 22.51 9.35 9.77
C SER A 295 21.59 10.51 10.21
N THR A 296 21.37 11.49 9.34
CA THR A 296 20.69 12.76 9.63
C THR A 296 19.29 12.54 10.21
N VAL A 297 19.01 13.23 11.32
CA VAL A 297 17.67 13.37 11.89
C VAL A 297 17.12 14.73 11.46
N SER A 298 16.12 14.70 10.55
CA SER A 298 15.62 15.92 9.86
C SER A 298 14.56 16.67 10.67
N ASN A 299 13.78 15.95 11.47
CA ASN A 299 12.70 16.55 12.25
C ASN A 299 12.41 15.75 13.52
N MET A 300 11.84 16.42 14.51
CA MET A 300 11.42 15.84 15.81
C MET A 300 10.14 16.48 16.29
N VAL A 301 9.35 15.73 17.04
CA VAL A 301 8.23 16.21 17.83
C VAL A 301 8.21 15.50 19.18
N LEU A 302 7.86 16.22 20.23
CA LEU A 302 7.72 15.70 21.59
C LEU A 302 6.24 15.44 21.91
N ASP A 303 5.94 14.27 22.45
CA ASP A 303 4.66 13.95 23.02
C ASP A 303 4.84 13.15 24.34
N GLY A 304 4.39 13.72 25.42
CA GLY A 304 4.53 13.14 26.76
C GLY A 304 5.97 12.74 27.09
N GLY A 305 6.22 11.45 27.27
CA GLY A 305 7.53 10.86 27.59
C GLY A 305 8.34 10.43 26.37
N THR A 306 7.89 10.70 25.16
CA THR A 306 8.51 10.19 23.93
C THR A 306 8.87 11.31 22.94
N ILE A 307 10.07 11.24 22.41
CA ILE A 307 10.49 12.05 21.25
C ILE A 307 10.37 11.20 20.00
N TYR A 308 9.51 11.61 19.10
CA TYR A 308 9.40 10.99 17.79
C TYR A 308 10.33 11.72 16.82
N ALA A 309 11.25 10.98 16.21
CA ALA A 309 12.28 11.50 15.32
C ALA A 309 12.12 10.89 13.93
N CYS A 310 12.30 11.71 12.88
CA CYS A 310 12.33 11.22 11.49
C CYS A 310 13.52 11.80 10.71
N GLY A 311 13.94 11.06 9.65
CA GLY A 311 15.10 11.46 8.86
C GLY A 311 15.51 10.41 7.82
N VAL A 312 16.82 10.20 7.69
CA VAL A 312 17.42 9.21 6.76
C VAL A 312 18.27 8.15 7.48
N PHE A 313 18.12 8.04 8.78
CA PHE A 313 18.83 7.06 9.61
C PHE A 313 18.29 5.65 9.43
N THR A 314 19.11 4.66 9.72
CA THR A 314 18.73 3.23 9.79
C THR A 314 18.85 2.67 11.19
N THR A 315 19.66 3.32 12.07
CA THR A 315 19.80 2.97 13.48
C THR A 315 19.72 4.22 14.36
N ILE A 316 19.00 4.12 15.47
CA ILE A 316 18.87 5.15 16.50
C ILE A 316 18.36 4.54 17.81
N GLY A 317 18.75 5.09 18.96
CA GLY A 317 18.33 4.61 20.27
C GLY A 317 18.75 3.17 20.57
N GLY A 318 19.89 2.73 19.99
CA GLY A 318 20.42 1.38 20.17
C GLY A 318 19.70 0.29 19.36
N GLN A 319 18.79 0.64 18.45
CA GLN A 319 17.99 -0.30 17.67
C GLN A 319 17.96 0.07 16.18
N THR A 320 17.73 -0.95 15.33
CA THR A 320 17.41 -0.70 13.91
C THR A 320 16.03 -0.05 13.83
N ARG A 321 15.98 1.17 13.30
CA ARG A 321 14.79 1.98 13.07
C ARG A 321 14.94 2.73 11.77
N ASN A 322 14.22 2.35 10.75
CA ASN A 322 14.33 2.97 9.42
C ASN A 322 13.55 4.29 9.36
N MET A 323 14.28 5.40 9.34
CA MET A 323 13.79 6.76 9.03
C MET A 323 12.77 7.35 10.00
N ILE A 324 12.21 6.57 10.93
CA ILE A 324 11.30 7.02 11.98
C ILE A 324 11.50 6.20 13.26
N ALA A 325 11.49 6.84 14.40
CA ALA A 325 11.62 6.20 15.71
C ALA A 325 10.90 6.97 16.80
N GLY A 326 10.33 6.25 17.76
CA GLY A 326 10.04 6.79 19.08
C GLY A 326 11.26 6.59 19.98
N LEU A 327 11.63 7.60 20.73
CA LEU A 327 12.76 7.61 21.66
C LEU A 327 12.25 7.97 23.05
N ASP A 328 12.56 7.16 24.03
CA ASP A 328 12.26 7.50 25.43
C ASP A 328 12.98 8.77 25.83
N LYS A 329 12.24 9.73 26.36
CA LYS A 329 12.74 11.07 26.72
C LYS A 329 13.80 11.06 27.81
N THR A 330 13.84 10.04 28.66
CA THR A 330 14.75 9.92 29.80
C THR A 330 16.03 9.17 29.42
N SER A 331 15.88 8.02 28.79
CA SER A 331 17.02 7.13 28.49
C SER A 331 17.63 7.34 27.11
N GLY A 332 16.88 7.88 26.15
CA GLY A 332 17.30 7.98 24.75
C GLY A 332 17.18 6.67 23.97
N LEU A 333 16.69 5.60 24.60
CA LEU A 333 16.51 4.31 23.93
C LEU A 333 15.28 4.33 23.03
N ALA A 334 15.33 3.52 21.96
CA ALA A 334 14.20 3.40 21.04
C ALA A 334 13.03 2.66 21.72
N THR A 335 11.83 3.20 21.55
CA THR A 335 10.58 2.56 22.02
C THR A 335 10.19 1.37 21.13
N SER A 336 9.06 0.74 21.41
CA SER A 336 8.50 -0.35 20.62
C SER A 336 8.07 0.06 19.19
N LEU A 337 7.87 1.34 18.92
CA LEU A 337 7.49 1.82 17.59
C LEU A 337 8.55 1.44 16.55
N ASN A 338 8.18 0.53 15.65
CA ASN A 338 9.06 0.04 14.59
C ASN A 338 8.28 -0.12 13.28
N LEU A 339 8.40 0.84 12.39
CA LEU A 339 7.70 0.86 11.12
C LEU A 339 8.60 0.33 10.01
N ALA A 340 8.16 -0.77 9.39
CA ALA A 340 8.87 -1.34 8.25
C ALA A 340 8.55 -0.58 6.95
N GLY A 341 9.47 -0.62 5.99
CA GLY A 341 9.21 -0.26 4.60
C GLY A 341 9.13 1.22 4.27
N VAL A 342 9.70 2.09 5.11
CA VAL A 342 9.90 3.49 4.72
C VAL A 342 11.01 3.57 3.68
N THR A 343 10.72 4.19 2.54
CA THR A 343 11.67 4.34 1.44
C THR A 343 11.96 5.83 1.19
N TYR A 344 13.22 6.17 1.02
CA TYR A 344 13.80 7.49 0.73
C TYR A 344 14.05 8.38 1.97
N SER A 345 13.18 9.31 2.34
CA SER A 345 13.42 10.17 3.49
C SER A 345 12.14 10.72 4.10
N LEU A 346 12.12 10.90 5.42
CA LEU A 346 11.05 11.59 6.13
C LEU A 346 11.56 12.96 6.59
N GLY A 347 10.77 14.00 6.38
CA GLY A 347 11.10 15.37 6.73
C GLY A 347 10.06 16.09 7.56
N ALA A 348 8.81 15.61 7.56
CA ALA A 348 7.70 16.20 8.30
C ALA A 348 7.13 15.20 9.30
N ILE A 349 6.79 15.67 10.51
CA ILE A 349 6.20 14.86 11.56
C ILE A 349 5.36 15.76 12.48
N ALA A 350 4.16 15.29 12.85
CA ALA A 350 3.30 15.95 13.83
C ALA A 350 2.42 14.93 14.55
N ILE A 351 1.90 15.30 15.74
CA ILE A 351 1.05 14.45 16.57
C ILE A 351 -0.25 15.17 16.90
N TYR A 352 -1.34 14.41 16.95
CA TYR A 352 -2.61 14.80 17.54
C TYR A 352 -3.26 13.58 18.21
N GLY A 353 -3.49 13.68 19.54
CA GLY A 353 -3.95 12.53 20.32
C GLY A 353 -3.03 11.32 20.11
N ASN A 354 -3.61 10.17 19.83
CA ASN A 354 -2.88 8.92 19.58
C ASN A 354 -2.43 8.73 18.11
N THR A 355 -2.44 9.78 17.30
CA THR A 355 -2.11 9.71 15.89
C THR A 355 -0.85 10.51 15.57
N LEU A 356 0.16 9.84 15.03
CA LEU A 356 1.37 10.43 14.45
C LEU A 356 1.17 10.60 12.95
N PHE A 357 1.17 11.81 12.44
CA PHE A 357 1.25 12.06 11.01
C PHE A 357 2.71 12.26 10.59
N THR A 358 3.13 11.60 9.51
CA THR A 358 4.45 11.77 8.92
C THR A 358 4.37 12.00 7.42
N GLY A 359 5.32 12.76 6.90
CA GLY A 359 5.41 13.07 5.48
C GLY A 359 6.85 13.30 5.04
N GLY A 360 7.10 13.15 3.75
CA GLY A 360 8.41 13.31 3.18
C GLY A 360 8.45 12.85 1.73
N ASP A 361 9.63 12.42 1.29
CA ASP A 361 9.81 11.69 0.04
C ASP A 361 9.66 10.19 0.34
N MET A 362 8.44 9.69 0.34
CA MET A 362 8.14 8.28 0.58
C MET A 362 7.04 7.79 -0.36
N LYS A 363 6.95 6.47 -0.55
CA LYS A 363 5.92 5.84 -1.37
C LYS A 363 5.04 4.88 -0.57
N SER A 364 5.59 4.32 0.50
CA SER A 364 4.89 3.40 1.40
C SER A 364 5.52 3.39 2.78
N ILE A 365 4.73 3.02 3.78
CA ILE A 365 5.13 2.86 5.18
C ILE A 365 4.23 1.82 5.85
N GLY A 366 4.74 1.09 6.86
CA GLY A 366 3.96 0.18 7.69
C GLY A 366 3.54 -1.14 7.02
N GLY A 367 4.23 -1.55 5.94
CA GLY A 367 3.99 -2.85 5.32
C GLY A 367 4.75 -4.00 5.96
N LYS A 368 4.76 -5.15 5.29
CA LYS A 368 5.42 -6.36 5.78
C LYS A 368 6.75 -6.62 5.05
N ILE A 369 7.79 -6.95 5.80
CA ILE A 369 9.06 -7.41 5.22
C ILE A 369 8.80 -8.77 4.56
N ARG A 370 9.13 -8.87 3.27
CA ARG A 370 9.00 -10.06 2.43
C ARG A 370 10.18 -10.10 1.48
N ASN A 371 11.23 -10.81 1.87
CA ASN A 371 12.46 -10.85 1.08
C ASN A 371 12.27 -11.68 -0.18
N LYS A 372 12.31 -11.01 -1.34
CA LYS A 372 12.33 -11.55 -2.70
C LYS A 372 11.11 -12.38 -3.13
N ILE A 373 10.25 -12.79 -2.19
CA ILE A 373 9.07 -13.60 -2.44
C ILE A 373 7.95 -13.25 -1.45
N ALA A 374 6.72 -13.17 -1.92
CA ALA A 374 5.56 -12.81 -1.11
C ALA A 374 4.29 -13.48 -1.61
N ALA A 375 3.31 -13.64 -0.72
CA ALA A 375 1.94 -13.99 -1.06
C ALA A 375 0.99 -12.88 -0.60
N LEU A 376 0.08 -12.48 -1.48
CA LEU A 376 -0.94 -11.47 -1.24
C LEU A 376 -2.33 -12.11 -1.33
N ASN A 377 -3.26 -11.64 -0.52
CA ASN A 377 -4.67 -11.94 -0.72
C ASN A 377 -5.17 -11.24 -1.99
N ALA A 378 -5.75 -11.96 -2.92
CA ALA A 378 -6.14 -11.41 -4.23
C ALA A 378 -7.31 -10.42 -4.14
N THR A 379 -8.16 -10.53 -3.11
CA THR A 379 -9.29 -9.62 -2.88
C THR A 379 -8.87 -8.34 -2.16
N SER A 380 -8.21 -8.47 -0.99
CA SER A 380 -7.79 -7.30 -0.20
C SER A 380 -6.46 -6.70 -0.67
N GLY A 381 -5.65 -7.44 -1.41
CA GLY A 381 -4.28 -7.10 -1.78
C GLY A 381 -3.30 -7.16 -0.60
N GLU A 382 -3.70 -7.63 0.57
CA GLU A 382 -2.86 -7.66 1.76
C GLU A 382 -1.85 -8.79 1.73
N ALA A 383 -0.63 -8.52 2.21
CA ALA A 383 0.37 -9.56 2.37
C ALA A 383 -0.09 -10.56 3.44
N THR A 384 -0.16 -11.84 3.06
CA THR A 384 -0.52 -12.94 3.97
C THR A 384 0.58 -13.19 5.01
N SER A 385 0.38 -14.12 5.92
CA SER A 385 1.43 -14.60 6.85
C SER A 385 2.54 -15.39 6.16
N TRP A 386 2.30 -15.91 4.95
CA TRP A 386 3.24 -16.71 4.18
C TRP A 386 4.52 -15.93 3.85
N ASN A 387 5.67 -16.39 4.37
CA ASN A 387 6.95 -15.69 4.30
C ASN A 387 8.14 -16.64 4.16
N PRO A 388 8.43 -17.16 2.98
CA PRO A 388 9.58 -18.05 2.75
C PRO A 388 10.94 -17.39 2.90
N ASN A 389 11.02 -16.06 2.83
CA ASN A 389 12.23 -15.30 3.12
C ASN A 389 13.45 -15.75 2.29
N ALA A 390 13.39 -15.61 0.97
CA ALA A 390 14.52 -15.93 0.09
C ALA A 390 15.68 -14.93 0.26
N ASN A 391 16.92 -15.43 0.32
CA ASN A 391 18.10 -14.57 0.51
C ASN A 391 18.59 -13.89 -0.77
N ASP A 392 18.11 -14.29 -1.95
CA ASP A 392 18.44 -13.69 -3.23
C ASP A 392 17.27 -13.81 -4.22
N VAL A 393 17.42 -13.27 -5.42
CA VAL A 393 16.39 -13.06 -6.45
C VAL A 393 15.60 -14.33 -6.77
N VAL A 394 14.28 -14.19 -6.80
CA VAL A 394 13.34 -15.18 -7.32
C VAL A 394 12.92 -14.75 -8.74
N ASN A 395 13.21 -15.58 -9.75
CA ASN A 395 12.93 -15.31 -11.17
C ASN A 395 11.61 -15.89 -11.63
N THR A 396 11.20 -17.03 -11.08
CA THR A 396 10.02 -17.78 -11.51
C THR A 396 9.32 -18.45 -10.31
N ILE A 397 8.01 -18.50 -10.37
CA ILE A 397 7.14 -19.16 -9.39
C ILE A 397 6.04 -19.90 -10.15
N VAL A 398 5.82 -21.17 -9.74
CA VAL A 398 4.70 -21.99 -10.23
C VAL A 398 4.00 -22.64 -9.06
N VAL A 399 2.69 -22.53 -8.97
CA VAL A 399 1.90 -23.21 -7.95
C VAL A 399 1.33 -24.51 -8.52
N ASN A 400 1.54 -25.61 -7.81
CA ASN A 400 0.97 -26.90 -8.20
C ASN A 400 0.62 -27.69 -6.93
N GLY A 401 -0.67 -27.91 -6.68
CA GLY A 401 -1.17 -28.51 -5.47
C GLY A 401 -0.81 -27.70 -4.21
N SER A 402 -0.28 -28.35 -3.20
CA SER A 402 0.17 -27.73 -1.95
C SER A 402 1.58 -27.12 -2.02
N ASN A 403 2.21 -27.07 -3.20
CA ASN A 403 3.57 -26.58 -3.36
C ASN A 403 3.65 -25.34 -4.25
N VAL A 404 4.44 -24.37 -3.82
CA VAL A 404 4.97 -23.28 -4.61
C VAL A 404 6.39 -23.65 -5.03
N TYR A 405 6.61 -23.95 -6.30
CA TYR A 405 7.95 -24.15 -6.85
C TYR A 405 8.54 -22.78 -7.19
N ALA A 406 9.67 -22.46 -6.55
CA ALA A 406 10.39 -21.21 -6.77
C ALA A 406 11.75 -21.49 -7.42
N GLY A 407 12.10 -20.72 -8.43
CA GLY A 407 13.41 -20.76 -9.08
C GLY A 407 14.07 -19.38 -9.13
N GLY A 408 15.41 -19.33 -9.04
CA GLY A 408 16.12 -18.05 -9.06
C GLY A 408 17.62 -18.16 -8.82
N SER A 409 18.17 -17.16 -8.10
CA SER A 409 19.59 -17.09 -7.71
C SER A 409 19.84 -17.42 -6.23
N PHE A 410 18.79 -17.57 -5.45
CA PHE A 410 18.87 -17.78 -3.99
C PHE A 410 19.65 -19.07 -3.61
N THR A 411 20.17 -19.08 -2.38
CA THR A 411 20.80 -20.24 -1.75
C THR A 411 20.07 -20.67 -0.48
N ASN A 412 19.19 -19.81 0.05
CA ASN A 412 18.31 -20.08 1.20
C ASN A 412 16.90 -19.60 0.90
N ILE A 413 15.90 -20.42 1.24
CA ILE A 413 14.48 -20.07 1.16
C ILE A 413 13.65 -21.03 2.03
N GLY A 414 12.55 -20.56 2.63
CA GLY A 414 11.66 -21.38 3.45
C GLY A 414 12.33 -21.94 4.71
N GLY A 415 13.34 -21.23 5.26
CA GLY A 415 14.09 -21.63 6.44
C GLY A 415 15.23 -22.64 6.18
N GLU A 416 15.42 -23.08 4.93
CA GLU A 416 16.34 -24.15 4.57
C GLU A 416 17.36 -23.71 3.49
N THR A 417 18.51 -24.38 3.46
CA THR A 417 19.46 -24.26 2.34
C THR A 417 18.86 -24.94 1.11
N ARG A 418 18.52 -24.15 0.10
CA ARG A 418 17.97 -24.57 -1.19
C ARG A 418 18.66 -23.78 -2.29
N ASN A 419 19.51 -24.43 -3.06
CA ASN A 419 20.26 -23.75 -4.11
C ASN A 419 19.42 -23.59 -5.37
N ARG A 420 18.99 -22.36 -5.60
CA ARG A 420 18.35 -21.81 -6.83
C ARG A 420 17.00 -22.40 -7.22
N ILE A 421 16.56 -23.47 -6.53
CA ILE A 421 15.23 -24.08 -6.73
C ILE A 421 14.72 -24.68 -5.42
N ALA A 422 13.44 -24.56 -5.15
CA ALA A 422 12.79 -25.12 -3.97
C ALA A 422 11.31 -25.38 -4.23
N ALA A 423 10.76 -26.35 -3.48
CA ALA A 423 9.32 -26.46 -3.26
C ALA A 423 8.99 -25.93 -1.86
N ILE A 424 8.06 -24.99 -1.79
CA ILE A 424 7.63 -24.28 -0.58
C ILE A 424 6.17 -24.66 -0.32
N ASP A 425 5.86 -25.05 0.89
CA ASP A 425 4.49 -25.36 1.30
C ASP A 425 3.60 -24.09 1.22
N THR A 426 2.44 -24.20 0.57
CA THR A 426 1.53 -23.07 0.31
C THR A 426 0.91 -22.48 1.58
N THR A 427 0.88 -23.22 2.68
CA THR A 427 0.27 -22.81 3.96
C THR A 427 1.29 -22.19 4.91
N THR A 428 2.42 -22.89 5.10
CA THR A 428 3.42 -22.52 6.11
C THR A 428 4.51 -21.58 5.60
N GLY A 429 4.80 -21.58 4.30
CA GLY A 429 5.94 -20.88 3.73
C GLY A 429 7.28 -21.56 3.97
N SER A 430 7.29 -22.77 4.56
CA SER A 430 8.50 -23.55 4.81
C SER A 430 8.90 -24.33 3.57
N ALA A 431 10.22 -24.52 3.36
CA ALA A 431 10.72 -25.41 2.32
C ALA A 431 10.41 -26.86 2.66
N THR A 432 9.91 -27.59 1.67
CA THR A 432 9.69 -29.05 1.80
C THR A 432 11.00 -29.82 1.73
N SER A 433 10.95 -31.12 1.88
CA SER A 433 12.13 -32.00 1.71
C SER A 433 12.65 -32.06 0.26
N TRP A 434 11.87 -31.63 -0.71
CA TRP A 434 12.25 -31.60 -2.12
C TRP A 434 13.40 -30.64 -2.39
N ASN A 435 14.56 -31.16 -2.80
CA ASN A 435 15.80 -30.39 -2.94
C ASN A 435 16.61 -30.80 -4.17
N PRO A 436 16.29 -30.35 -5.36
CA PRO A 436 17.05 -30.68 -6.57
C PRO A 436 18.46 -30.09 -6.64
N ASN A 437 18.74 -29.04 -5.88
CA ASN A 437 20.09 -28.48 -5.71
C ASN A 437 20.78 -28.10 -7.04
N ALA A 438 20.25 -27.05 -7.74
CA ALA A 438 20.83 -26.58 -9.00
C ALA A 438 22.13 -25.80 -8.77
N ASN A 439 23.18 -26.04 -9.61
CA ASN A 439 24.45 -25.32 -9.51
C ASN A 439 24.51 -24.01 -10.30
N GLY A 440 23.45 -23.65 -11.04
CA GLY A 440 23.31 -22.39 -11.79
C GLY A 440 21.90 -21.83 -11.69
N VAL A 441 21.70 -20.59 -12.11
CA VAL A 441 20.43 -19.85 -12.00
C VAL A 441 19.29 -20.61 -12.67
N VAL A 442 18.15 -20.67 -12.02
CA VAL A 442 16.89 -21.14 -12.58
C VAL A 442 16.07 -19.97 -13.08
N ASN A 443 15.72 -19.99 -14.37
CA ASN A 443 15.01 -18.91 -15.07
C ASN A 443 13.52 -19.18 -15.24
N ASP A 444 13.13 -20.45 -15.51
CA ASP A 444 11.73 -20.82 -15.70
C ASP A 444 11.44 -22.24 -15.21
N ILE A 445 10.21 -22.47 -14.75
CA ILE A 445 9.73 -23.75 -14.23
C ILE A 445 8.35 -24.04 -14.79
N ILE A 446 8.07 -25.28 -15.13
CA ILE A 446 6.74 -25.82 -15.40
C ILE A 446 6.56 -27.08 -14.57
N ALA A 447 5.39 -27.25 -13.93
CA ALA A 447 5.04 -28.45 -13.21
C ALA A 447 3.82 -29.12 -13.86
N ASP A 448 3.98 -30.36 -14.29
CA ASP A 448 2.86 -31.22 -14.70
C ASP A 448 2.42 -32.16 -13.55
N VAL A 449 1.69 -33.21 -13.84
CA VAL A 449 1.21 -34.16 -12.80
C VAL A 449 2.37 -34.90 -12.13
N TYR A 450 3.42 -35.27 -12.84
CA TYR A 450 4.50 -36.17 -12.38
C TYR A 450 5.85 -35.47 -12.22
N SER A 451 6.11 -34.42 -12.97
CA SER A 451 7.42 -33.82 -13.14
C SER A 451 7.43 -32.32 -12.96
N VAL A 452 8.57 -31.80 -12.58
CA VAL A 452 8.91 -30.38 -12.63
C VAL A 452 9.98 -30.19 -13.68
N TYR A 453 9.65 -29.54 -14.78
CA TYR A 453 10.62 -29.15 -15.82
C TYR A 453 11.25 -27.82 -15.43
N VAL A 454 12.56 -27.78 -15.48
CA VAL A 454 13.38 -26.68 -14.99
C VAL A 454 14.31 -26.19 -16.08
N ALA A 455 14.28 -24.90 -16.35
CA ALA A 455 15.13 -24.22 -17.33
C ALA A 455 16.01 -23.15 -16.68
N GLY A 456 17.23 -22.97 -17.17
CA GLY A 456 18.14 -21.99 -16.60
C GLY A 456 19.54 -21.97 -17.18
N SER A 457 20.54 -21.63 -16.32
CA SER A 457 21.97 -21.57 -16.66
C SER A 457 22.77 -22.69 -15.95
N PHE A 458 22.09 -23.61 -15.29
CA PHE A 458 22.74 -24.71 -14.56
C PHE A 458 23.36 -25.77 -15.48
N GLN A 459 24.31 -26.53 -14.91
CA GLN A 459 24.93 -27.69 -15.54
C GLN A 459 24.65 -28.99 -14.76
N ASN A 460 24.28 -28.85 -13.48
CA ASN A 460 23.93 -29.97 -12.61
C ASN A 460 22.65 -29.63 -11.86
N ILE A 461 21.73 -30.58 -11.77
CA ILE A 461 20.48 -30.47 -10.99
C ILE A 461 19.94 -31.89 -10.71
N GLY A 462 19.28 -32.12 -9.56
CA GLY A 462 18.69 -33.42 -9.20
C GLY A 462 19.72 -34.51 -9.11
N GLY A 463 20.93 -34.19 -8.66
CA GLY A 463 22.05 -35.16 -8.49
C GLY A 463 22.69 -35.60 -9.79
N GLN A 464 22.36 -35.04 -10.95
CA GLN A 464 22.88 -35.49 -12.25
C GLN A 464 23.37 -34.29 -13.09
N PRO A 465 24.34 -34.51 -14.00
CA PRO A 465 24.67 -33.56 -15.07
C PRO A 465 23.46 -33.36 -15.98
N ARG A 466 22.93 -32.16 -15.99
CA ARG A 466 21.81 -31.70 -16.85
C ARG A 466 22.09 -30.27 -17.27
N ASN A 467 22.41 -30.09 -18.54
CA ASN A 467 22.73 -28.77 -19.06
C ASN A 467 21.46 -27.97 -19.38
N ARG A 468 21.18 -26.94 -18.53
CA ARG A 468 20.21 -25.86 -18.74
C ARG A 468 18.73 -26.24 -18.84
N LEU A 469 18.39 -27.51 -19.06
CA LEU A 469 17.02 -28.01 -19.11
C LEU A 469 16.96 -29.43 -18.55
N ALA A 470 16.08 -29.65 -17.59
CA ALA A 470 15.92 -30.91 -16.89
C ALA A 470 14.46 -31.20 -16.56
N SER A 471 14.16 -32.49 -16.33
CA SER A 471 12.92 -32.95 -15.70
C SER A 471 13.26 -33.54 -14.36
N ILE A 472 12.59 -33.07 -13.32
CA ILE A 472 12.82 -33.45 -11.90
C ILE A 472 11.58 -34.13 -11.34
N GLY A 473 11.78 -35.28 -10.69
CA GLY A 473 10.70 -35.98 -10.00
C GLY A 473 10.10 -35.12 -8.87
N LYS A 474 8.78 -35.08 -8.79
CA LYS A 474 8.07 -34.28 -7.78
C LYS A 474 8.20 -34.81 -6.35
N THR A 475 8.42 -36.10 -6.21
CA THR A 475 8.49 -36.79 -4.90
C THR A 475 9.88 -36.81 -4.32
N ASP A 476 10.89 -37.06 -5.17
CA ASP A 476 12.27 -37.34 -4.76
C ASP A 476 13.26 -36.19 -5.05
N GLY A 477 12.89 -35.23 -5.92
CA GLY A 477 13.80 -34.14 -6.30
C GLY A 477 14.94 -34.58 -7.22
N LEU A 478 14.93 -35.81 -7.74
CA LEU A 478 15.99 -36.35 -8.59
C LEU A 478 15.72 -36.09 -10.06
N ALA A 479 16.79 -35.93 -10.85
CA ALA A 479 16.68 -35.74 -12.28
C ALA A 479 16.27 -37.06 -12.97
N SER A 480 15.23 -36.97 -13.80
CA SER A 480 14.79 -38.11 -14.63
C SER A 480 15.78 -38.41 -15.78
N ALA A 481 15.46 -39.38 -16.62
CA ALA A 481 16.24 -39.71 -17.84
C ALA A 481 16.18 -38.61 -18.91
N PHE A 482 15.24 -37.64 -18.79
CA PHE A 482 15.12 -36.50 -19.71
C PHE A 482 16.37 -35.62 -19.67
N ASN A 483 17.15 -35.65 -20.75
CA ASN A 483 18.42 -34.94 -20.87
C ASN A 483 18.62 -34.36 -22.27
N PRO A 484 17.98 -33.25 -22.63
CA PRO A 484 18.10 -32.65 -23.95
C PRO A 484 19.47 -32.01 -24.23
N ASN A 485 20.31 -31.81 -23.21
CA ASN A 485 21.65 -31.28 -23.32
C ASN A 485 21.73 -29.99 -24.16
N VAL A 486 21.23 -28.90 -23.63
CA VAL A 486 21.14 -27.58 -24.28
C VAL A 486 22.48 -26.85 -24.19
N SER A 487 22.97 -26.22 -25.28
CA SER A 487 24.32 -25.64 -25.37
C SER A 487 24.51 -24.32 -24.60
N SER A 488 23.45 -23.53 -24.37
CA SER A 488 23.50 -22.26 -23.62
C SER A 488 22.19 -22.02 -22.92
N ASP A 489 22.06 -20.87 -22.24
CA ASP A 489 20.99 -20.53 -21.33
C ASP A 489 19.60 -20.66 -21.95
N VAL A 490 18.68 -21.25 -21.17
CA VAL A 490 17.26 -21.33 -21.47
C VAL A 490 16.54 -20.34 -20.55
N TYR A 491 15.81 -19.40 -21.16
CA TYR A 491 15.10 -18.33 -20.45
C TYR A 491 13.64 -18.65 -20.19
N THR A 492 13.03 -19.41 -21.08
CA THR A 492 11.59 -19.72 -21.01
C THR A 492 11.30 -21.11 -21.54
N ILE A 493 10.35 -21.78 -20.96
CA ILE A 493 9.78 -23.04 -21.42
C ILE A 493 8.26 -22.99 -21.42
N LYS A 494 7.63 -23.74 -22.33
CA LYS A 494 6.19 -23.97 -22.35
C LYS A 494 5.90 -25.42 -22.71
N LEU A 495 4.92 -26.03 -22.06
CA LEU A 495 4.49 -27.40 -22.30
C LEU A 495 3.17 -27.41 -23.10
N ASN A 496 3.14 -28.19 -24.21
CA ASN A 496 1.93 -28.50 -24.95
C ASN A 496 1.87 -30.00 -25.21
N GLY A 497 0.97 -30.70 -24.54
CA GLY A 497 0.89 -32.15 -24.55
C GLY A 497 2.23 -32.78 -24.12
N THR A 498 2.87 -33.52 -25.00
CA THR A 498 4.16 -34.18 -24.75
C THR A 498 5.36 -33.39 -25.33
N THR A 499 5.20 -32.13 -25.64
CA THR A 499 6.26 -31.28 -26.22
C THR A 499 6.56 -30.07 -25.37
N ILE A 500 7.84 -29.90 -25.00
CA ILE A 500 8.36 -28.67 -24.42
C ILE A 500 8.90 -27.77 -25.50
N TYR A 501 8.39 -26.56 -25.58
CA TYR A 501 8.97 -25.46 -26.36
C TYR A 501 9.91 -24.67 -25.45
N ALA A 502 11.17 -24.52 -25.90
CA ALA A 502 12.22 -23.80 -25.15
C ALA A 502 12.74 -22.61 -25.94
N GLY A 503 12.91 -21.47 -25.25
CA GLY A 503 13.52 -20.24 -25.77
C GLY A 503 14.73 -19.83 -24.93
N GLY A 504 15.76 -19.25 -25.56
CA GLY A 504 16.99 -18.89 -24.87
C GLY A 504 18.07 -18.29 -25.76
N ASP A 505 19.36 -18.55 -25.38
CA ASP A 505 20.56 -18.15 -26.14
C ASP A 505 21.31 -19.33 -26.77
N PHE A 506 20.76 -20.49 -26.68
CA PHE A 506 21.39 -21.70 -27.18
C PHE A 506 21.45 -21.74 -28.71
N THR A 507 22.43 -22.50 -29.25
CA THR A 507 22.61 -22.76 -30.68
C THR A 507 22.42 -24.22 -31.01
N SER A 508 22.39 -25.10 -30.04
CA SER A 508 22.12 -26.52 -30.23
C SER A 508 21.40 -27.16 -29.04
N VAL A 509 20.62 -28.19 -29.35
CA VAL A 509 19.93 -29.06 -28.38
C VAL A 509 20.17 -30.52 -28.80
N GLY A 510 20.71 -31.35 -27.89
CA GLY A 510 21.03 -32.77 -28.19
C GLY A 510 22.00 -32.95 -29.35
N GLY A 511 22.91 -32.00 -29.56
CA GLY A 511 23.84 -32.01 -30.70
C GLY A 511 23.24 -31.57 -32.04
N GLN A 512 21.96 -31.32 -32.12
CA GLN A 512 21.28 -30.79 -33.31
C GLN A 512 21.28 -29.25 -33.31
N ILE A 513 21.54 -28.61 -34.42
CA ILE A 513 21.48 -27.13 -34.54
C ILE A 513 20.05 -26.68 -34.36
N ARG A 514 19.86 -25.88 -33.31
CA ARG A 514 18.62 -25.20 -32.94
C ARG A 514 18.97 -23.82 -32.36
N ASN A 515 18.78 -22.80 -33.16
CA ASN A 515 19.17 -21.44 -32.72
C ASN A 515 18.05 -20.81 -31.92
N ARG A 516 18.29 -20.65 -30.57
CA ARG A 516 17.53 -19.89 -29.58
C ARG A 516 16.11 -20.36 -29.32
N ILE A 517 15.56 -21.26 -30.14
CA ILE A 517 14.22 -21.80 -29.97
C ILE A 517 14.18 -23.25 -30.48
N ALA A 518 13.51 -24.13 -29.74
CA ALA A 518 13.40 -25.55 -30.07
C ALA A 518 12.13 -26.17 -29.47
N ALA A 519 11.67 -27.27 -30.07
CA ALA A 519 10.65 -28.14 -29.53
C ALA A 519 11.28 -29.51 -29.15
N ILE A 520 11.02 -30.02 -27.97
CA ILE A 520 11.65 -31.18 -27.35
C ILE A 520 10.57 -32.12 -26.84
N SER A 521 10.63 -33.40 -27.23
CA SER A 521 9.71 -34.41 -26.72
C SER A 521 9.96 -34.71 -25.23
N THR A 522 8.94 -34.62 -24.38
CA THR A 522 9.05 -35.00 -22.97
C THR A 522 9.24 -36.49 -22.77
N VAL A 523 8.79 -37.31 -23.73
CA VAL A 523 8.86 -38.77 -23.67
C VAL A 523 10.27 -39.26 -23.95
N THR A 524 10.93 -38.69 -25.00
CA THR A 524 12.23 -39.17 -25.43
C THR A 524 13.41 -38.27 -25.03
N GLY A 525 13.18 -37.03 -24.63
CA GLY A 525 14.21 -36.01 -24.40
C GLY A 525 14.89 -35.52 -25.71
N ILE A 526 14.41 -35.97 -26.86
CA ILE A 526 15.02 -35.66 -28.18
C ILE A 526 14.31 -34.43 -28.76
N VAL A 527 15.11 -33.55 -29.38
CA VAL A 527 14.59 -32.39 -30.12
C VAL A 527 13.80 -32.86 -31.36
N THR A 528 12.65 -32.23 -31.59
CA THR A 528 11.80 -32.55 -32.76
C THR A 528 12.34 -31.89 -34.07
N SER A 529 11.67 -32.12 -35.16
CA SER A 529 11.99 -31.47 -36.47
C SER A 529 11.61 -29.97 -36.49
N TRP A 530 10.81 -29.50 -35.51
CA TRP A 530 10.39 -28.12 -35.41
C TRP A 530 11.58 -27.17 -35.15
N ASN A 531 11.86 -26.28 -36.09
CA ASN A 531 13.07 -25.45 -36.08
C ASN A 531 12.83 -24.03 -36.64
N PRO A 532 12.27 -23.12 -35.88
CA PRO A 532 12.04 -21.73 -36.31
C PRO A 532 13.31 -20.91 -36.54
N ASN A 533 14.42 -21.28 -35.94
CA ASN A 533 15.75 -20.69 -36.17
C ASN A 533 15.79 -19.16 -35.95
N ALA A 534 15.73 -18.68 -34.72
CA ALA A 534 15.83 -17.25 -34.43
C ALA A 534 17.28 -16.74 -34.54
N ASP A 535 17.46 -15.50 -35.01
CA ASP A 535 18.78 -14.85 -35.15
C ASP A 535 19.33 -14.26 -33.84
N ALA A 536 18.48 -14.03 -32.85
CA ALA A 536 18.86 -13.57 -31.51
C ALA A 536 17.94 -14.15 -30.43
N SER A 537 18.23 -13.81 -29.13
CA SER A 537 17.60 -14.35 -27.93
C SER A 537 16.09 -14.42 -28.01
N VAL A 538 15.51 -15.55 -27.62
CA VAL A 538 14.08 -15.73 -27.34
C VAL A 538 13.88 -15.69 -25.82
N LYS A 539 13.16 -14.66 -25.32
CA LYS A 539 13.00 -14.36 -23.89
C LYS A 539 11.70 -14.94 -23.32
N SER A 540 10.65 -14.98 -24.11
CA SER A 540 9.33 -15.44 -23.66
C SER A 540 8.61 -16.21 -24.75
N LEU A 541 7.85 -17.22 -24.31
CA LEU A 541 6.95 -18.01 -25.15
C LEU A 541 5.55 -18.00 -24.54
N ALA A 542 4.52 -17.99 -25.39
CA ALA A 542 3.13 -18.27 -25.01
C ALA A 542 2.52 -19.22 -26.04
N ILE A 543 1.50 -19.96 -25.64
CA ILE A 543 0.83 -20.96 -26.50
C ILE A 543 -0.67 -20.66 -26.50
N SER A 544 -1.24 -20.57 -27.70
CA SER A 544 -2.69 -20.52 -27.88
C SER A 544 -3.07 -21.45 -29.06
N GLY A 545 -3.74 -22.55 -28.75
CA GLY A 545 -4.09 -23.57 -29.69
C GLY A 545 -2.90 -24.10 -30.47
N SER A 546 -2.91 -23.91 -31.81
CA SER A 546 -1.83 -24.33 -32.73
C SER A 546 -0.76 -23.26 -32.99
N THR A 547 -0.78 -22.17 -32.25
CA THR A 547 0.14 -21.03 -32.39
C THR A 547 1.09 -20.90 -31.19
N ILE A 548 2.38 -20.75 -31.47
CA ILE A 548 3.43 -20.45 -30.52
C ILE A 548 3.83 -18.98 -30.70
N TYR A 549 3.52 -18.13 -29.72
CA TYR A 549 4.01 -16.76 -29.70
C TYR A 549 5.41 -16.72 -29.10
N ALA A 550 6.33 -16.05 -29.78
CA ALA A 550 7.71 -15.87 -29.33
C ALA A 550 8.04 -14.38 -29.22
N GLY A 551 8.66 -14.00 -28.12
CA GLY A 551 9.17 -12.65 -27.89
C GLY A 551 10.63 -12.65 -27.49
N GLY A 552 11.39 -11.62 -27.87
CA GLY A 552 12.81 -11.55 -27.56
C GLY A 552 13.53 -10.38 -28.22
N ALA A 553 14.80 -10.61 -28.55
CA ALA A 553 15.67 -9.61 -29.17
C ALA A 553 15.88 -9.86 -30.70
N PHE A 554 15.26 -10.86 -31.26
CA PHE A 554 15.44 -11.29 -32.66
C PHE A 554 14.85 -10.30 -33.66
N SER A 555 15.36 -10.38 -34.89
CA SER A 555 14.86 -9.67 -36.08
C SER A 555 14.40 -10.64 -37.16
N PHE A 556 14.75 -11.92 -37.01
CA PHE A 556 14.39 -12.98 -37.94
C PHE A 556 14.05 -14.28 -37.21
N ILE A 557 12.91 -14.88 -37.51
CA ILE A 557 12.46 -16.14 -36.92
C ILE A 557 11.40 -16.80 -37.84
N GLY A 558 11.33 -18.14 -37.86
CA GLY A 558 10.32 -18.89 -38.62
C GLY A 558 10.41 -18.67 -40.14
N GLY A 559 11.61 -18.40 -40.65
CA GLY A 559 11.82 -18.13 -42.07
C GLY A 559 11.43 -16.73 -42.55
N GLN A 560 11.08 -15.81 -41.64
CA GLN A 560 10.60 -14.46 -41.94
C GLN A 560 11.26 -13.39 -41.10
N ALA A 561 11.33 -12.17 -41.64
CA ALA A 561 11.67 -10.98 -40.84
C ALA A 561 10.53 -10.70 -39.85
N ARG A 562 10.82 -10.78 -38.57
CA ARG A 562 9.91 -10.52 -37.45
C ARG A 562 10.68 -9.81 -36.35
N ASN A 563 10.39 -8.54 -36.14
CA ASN A 563 11.09 -7.75 -35.14
C ASN A 563 10.53 -8.01 -33.73
N LYS A 564 11.35 -8.67 -32.90
CA LYS A 564 11.19 -8.87 -31.44
C LYS A 564 9.99 -9.72 -31.05
N ILE A 565 9.01 -9.93 -31.90
CA ILE A 565 7.81 -10.71 -31.62
C ILE A 565 7.30 -11.42 -32.87
N ALA A 566 6.83 -12.65 -32.71
CA ALA A 566 6.29 -13.47 -33.82
C ALA A 566 5.25 -14.47 -33.34
N ALA A 567 4.33 -14.83 -34.18
CA ALA A 567 3.52 -16.03 -34.06
C ALA A 567 4.04 -17.11 -35.03
N LEU A 568 4.24 -18.32 -34.50
CA LEU A 568 4.80 -19.48 -35.21
C LEU A 568 3.78 -20.63 -35.25
N SER A 569 3.69 -21.33 -36.33
CA SER A 569 2.90 -22.56 -36.39
C SER A 569 3.52 -23.64 -35.49
N ALA A 570 2.74 -24.20 -34.58
CA ALA A 570 3.18 -25.28 -33.67
C ALA A 570 3.56 -26.57 -34.44
N SER A 571 3.04 -26.78 -35.64
CA SER A 571 3.34 -27.96 -36.46
C SER A 571 4.58 -27.80 -37.33
N THR A 572 4.82 -26.61 -37.94
CA THR A 572 5.89 -26.40 -38.93
C THR A 572 7.05 -25.56 -38.40
N GLY A 573 6.84 -24.69 -37.42
CA GLY A 573 7.80 -23.70 -36.99
C GLY A 573 7.88 -22.43 -37.83
N ASN A 574 7.13 -22.36 -38.92
CA ASN A 574 7.13 -21.21 -39.80
C ASN A 574 6.37 -20.03 -39.14
N ALA A 575 6.86 -18.83 -39.40
CA ALA A 575 6.14 -17.62 -38.95
C ALA A 575 4.83 -17.48 -39.74
N THR A 576 3.75 -17.14 -39.00
CA THR A 576 2.44 -16.80 -39.55
C THR A 576 2.43 -15.37 -40.10
N ASN A 577 1.31 -14.93 -40.66
CA ASN A 577 1.16 -13.54 -41.12
C ASN A 577 1.04 -12.52 -39.96
N TRP A 578 0.81 -12.98 -38.75
CA TRP A 578 0.74 -12.12 -37.56
C TRP A 578 2.10 -11.47 -37.26
N ASN A 579 2.18 -10.14 -37.34
CA ASN A 579 3.42 -9.38 -37.28
C ASN A 579 3.25 -8.02 -36.57
N PRO A 580 3.21 -7.97 -35.27
CA PRO A 580 3.08 -6.71 -34.52
C PRO A 580 4.28 -5.78 -34.63
N ASN A 581 5.45 -6.27 -34.99
CA ASN A 581 6.64 -5.46 -35.27
C ASN A 581 7.01 -4.49 -34.14
N ALA A 582 7.47 -5.00 -32.99
CA ALA A 582 7.94 -4.17 -31.90
C ALA A 582 9.30 -3.51 -32.21
N ASP A 583 9.46 -2.25 -31.82
CA ASP A 583 10.71 -1.47 -32.05
C ASP A 583 11.85 -1.89 -31.11
N ASN A 584 11.57 -2.55 -30.00
CA ASN A 584 12.57 -3.00 -29.03
C ASN A 584 12.18 -4.32 -28.37
N THR A 585 13.09 -4.90 -27.58
CA THR A 585 13.02 -6.23 -26.97
C THR A 585 11.72 -6.47 -26.22
N VAL A 586 11.11 -7.61 -26.52
CA VAL A 586 9.96 -8.16 -25.79
C VAL A 586 10.46 -9.11 -24.72
N GLU A 587 10.12 -8.83 -23.45
CA GLU A 587 10.54 -9.61 -22.27
C GLU A 587 9.51 -10.66 -21.85
N LYS A 588 8.22 -10.36 -22.00
CA LYS A 588 7.13 -11.25 -21.58
C LYS A 588 5.96 -11.23 -22.54
N ILE A 589 5.42 -12.41 -22.81
CA ILE A 589 4.19 -12.61 -23.58
C ILE A 589 3.27 -13.54 -22.79
N VAL A 590 1.99 -13.19 -22.78
CA VAL A 590 0.89 -14.03 -22.30
C VAL A 590 -0.27 -13.88 -23.29
N SER A 591 -0.97 -14.95 -23.61
CA SER A 591 -2.10 -14.92 -24.53
C SER A 591 -3.41 -15.27 -23.85
N SER A 592 -4.46 -14.50 -24.12
CA SER A 592 -5.86 -14.90 -23.98
C SER A 592 -6.37 -15.51 -25.28
N GLU A 593 -7.67 -15.73 -25.39
CA GLU A 593 -8.31 -16.20 -26.63
C GLU A 593 -8.30 -15.14 -27.73
N THR A 594 -8.49 -13.87 -27.37
CA THR A 594 -8.68 -12.74 -28.29
C THR A 594 -7.47 -11.82 -28.36
N ALA A 595 -6.62 -11.79 -27.33
CA ALA A 595 -5.51 -10.85 -27.22
C ALA A 595 -4.18 -11.51 -26.82
N VAL A 596 -3.09 -10.88 -27.21
CA VAL A 596 -1.73 -11.20 -26.79
C VAL A 596 -1.17 -10.02 -26.00
N TYR A 597 -0.97 -10.20 -24.71
CA TYR A 597 -0.40 -9.18 -23.82
C TYR A 597 1.12 -9.26 -23.84
N VAL A 598 1.75 -8.13 -24.09
CA VAL A 598 3.18 -8.02 -24.36
C VAL A 598 3.82 -7.01 -23.45
N GLY A 599 4.85 -7.40 -22.70
CA GLY A 599 5.68 -6.54 -21.88
C GLY A 599 7.13 -6.50 -22.35
N GLY A 600 7.82 -5.36 -22.19
CA GLY A 600 9.21 -5.26 -22.62
C GLY A 600 9.77 -3.85 -22.62
N TYR A 601 10.72 -3.59 -23.53
CA TYR A 601 11.43 -2.31 -23.67
C TYR A 601 10.88 -1.42 -24.80
N PHE A 602 9.90 -1.89 -25.53
CA PHE A 602 9.38 -1.21 -26.72
C PHE A 602 8.65 0.10 -26.38
N SER A 603 8.61 1.00 -27.33
CA SER A 603 7.80 2.20 -27.35
C SER A 603 6.74 2.18 -28.44
N THR A 604 6.90 1.32 -29.45
CA THR A 604 5.91 1.08 -30.50
C THR A 604 5.74 -0.43 -30.78
N ILE A 605 4.51 -0.86 -30.95
CA ILE A 605 4.15 -2.23 -31.29
C ILE A 605 2.73 -2.26 -31.89
N GLY A 606 2.44 -3.19 -32.80
CA GLY A 606 1.12 -3.32 -33.41
C GLY A 606 0.67 -2.08 -34.21
N GLY A 607 1.62 -1.33 -34.75
CA GLY A 607 1.34 -0.10 -35.50
C GLY A 607 0.99 1.12 -34.66
N SER A 608 1.12 1.04 -33.31
CA SER A 608 0.75 2.11 -32.40
C SER A 608 1.84 2.42 -31.36
N SER A 609 1.85 3.64 -30.83
CA SER A 609 2.69 3.99 -29.70
C SER A 609 2.13 3.31 -28.43
N ARG A 610 2.93 2.41 -27.86
CA ARG A 610 2.64 1.64 -26.64
C ARG A 610 3.93 1.48 -25.85
N ASN A 611 4.05 2.17 -24.74
CA ASN A 611 5.25 2.12 -23.92
C ASN A 611 5.22 0.90 -23.00
N TYR A 612 6.19 -0.01 -23.14
CA TYR A 612 6.52 -1.12 -22.23
C TYR A 612 5.43 -2.16 -21.97
N LEU A 613 4.16 -1.91 -22.36
CA LEU A 613 3.03 -2.81 -22.16
C LEU A 613 1.97 -2.57 -23.24
N ALA A 614 1.49 -3.64 -23.87
CA ALA A 614 0.48 -3.57 -24.91
C ALA A 614 -0.45 -4.79 -24.89
N SER A 615 -1.68 -4.60 -25.35
CA SER A 615 -2.60 -5.64 -25.80
C SER A 615 -2.62 -5.63 -27.32
N ILE A 616 -2.37 -6.79 -27.92
CA ILE A 616 -2.28 -7.00 -29.37
C ILE A 616 -3.39 -7.97 -29.79
N ASP A 617 -4.18 -7.60 -30.75
CA ASP A 617 -5.21 -8.48 -31.30
C ASP A 617 -4.59 -9.77 -31.83
N SER A 618 -5.11 -10.93 -31.43
CA SER A 618 -4.53 -12.25 -31.69
C SER A 618 -4.62 -12.69 -33.15
N VAL A 619 -5.48 -12.04 -33.97
CA VAL A 619 -5.71 -12.34 -35.37
C VAL A 619 -4.96 -11.38 -36.29
N THR A 620 -5.11 -10.07 -36.04
CA THR A 620 -4.59 -9.03 -36.94
C THR A 620 -3.15 -8.61 -36.64
N GLY A 621 -2.69 -8.78 -35.39
CA GLY A 621 -1.39 -8.28 -34.96
C GLY A 621 -1.36 -6.76 -34.68
N LEU A 622 -2.47 -6.08 -34.75
CA LEU A 622 -2.58 -4.65 -34.43
C LEU A 622 -2.76 -4.43 -32.92
N ALA A 623 -2.28 -3.30 -32.43
CA ALA A 623 -2.48 -2.94 -31.04
C ALA A 623 -3.94 -2.59 -30.75
N ASN A 624 -4.53 -3.19 -29.72
CA ASN A 624 -5.84 -2.85 -29.20
C ASN A 624 -5.87 -1.44 -28.60
N THR A 625 -7.05 -0.92 -28.30
CA THR A 625 -7.22 0.43 -27.73
C THR A 625 -6.65 0.55 -26.31
N TRP A 626 -6.53 -0.57 -25.59
CA TRP A 626 -5.98 -0.62 -24.24
C TRP A 626 -4.54 -0.12 -24.18
N ASN A 627 -4.29 0.92 -23.38
CA ASN A 627 -2.97 1.57 -23.26
C ASN A 627 -2.70 2.03 -21.84
N PRO A 628 -2.25 1.15 -20.95
CA PRO A 628 -1.95 1.50 -19.56
C PRO A 628 -0.69 2.36 -19.40
N ASN A 629 0.13 2.48 -20.44
CA ASN A 629 1.25 3.40 -20.55
C ASN A 629 2.14 3.45 -19.28
N PRO A 630 2.77 2.36 -18.86
CA PRO A 630 3.72 2.40 -17.75
C PRO A 630 4.93 3.28 -18.10
N ASN A 631 5.55 3.89 -17.07
CA ASN A 631 6.71 4.76 -17.26
C ASN A 631 8.05 4.01 -17.31
N SER A 632 8.06 2.69 -17.16
CA SER A 632 9.25 1.82 -17.30
C SER A 632 8.86 0.37 -17.57
N ILE A 633 9.85 -0.48 -17.72
CA ILE A 633 9.80 -1.86 -18.23
C ILE A 633 8.82 -2.74 -17.43
N VAL A 634 7.97 -3.47 -18.14
CA VAL A 634 7.18 -4.59 -17.63
C VAL A 634 7.94 -5.90 -17.91
N LYS A 635 8.21 -6.67 -16.83
CA LYS A 635 8.97 -7.92 -16.86
C LYS A 635 8.11 -9.17 -16.70
N SER A 636 6.97 -9.04 -16.10
CA SER A 636 6.08 -10.16 -15.80
C SER A 636 4.63 -9.75 -16.02
N ILE A 637 3.89 -10.64 -16.65
CA ILE A 637 2.46 -10.51 -16.91
C ILE A 637 1.83 -11.85 -16.55
N PHE A 638 0.68 -11.81 -15.86
CA PHE A 638 -0.13 -12.97 -15.55
C PHE A 638 -1.61 -12.60 -15.76
N LEU A 639 -2.34 -13.44 -16.44
CA LEU A 639 -3.80 -13.33 -16.54
C LEU A 639 -4.41 -14.17 -15.43
N ASP A 640 -5.31 -13.60 -14.62
CA ASP A 640 -6.00 -14.38 -13.61
C ASP A 640 -6.93 -15.43 -14.25
N TYR A 641 -7.40 -16.37 -13.43
CA TYR A 641 -8.11 -17.55 -13.93
C TYR A 641 -9.40 -17.21 -14.68
N ASP A 642 -10.01 -16.08 -14.30
CA ASP A 642 -11.28 -15.60 -14.88
C ASP A 642 -11.04 -14.57 -16.01
N HIS A 643 -9.77 -14.31 -16.39
CA HIS A 643 -9.34 -13.28 -17.33
C HIS A 643 -9.82 -11.86 -16.98
N THR A 644 -10.28 -11.65 -15.75
CA THR A 644 -10.82 -10.34 -15.31
C THR A 644 -9.73 -9.34 -14.94
N ARG A 645 -8.52 -9.83 -14.64
CA ARG A 645 -7.39 -8.98 -14.24
C ARG A 645 -6.08 -9.40 -14.91
N ILE A 646 -5.32 -8.37 -15.25
CA ILE A 646 -3.96 -8.50 -15.75
C ILE A 646 -3.01 -8.06 -14.63
N LEU A 647 -2.33 -9.02 -14.02
CA LEU A 647 -1.33 -8.75 -13.00
C LEU A 647 0.00 -8.48 -13.68
N VAL A 648 0.59 -7.32 -13.43
CA VAL A 648 1.85 -6.91 -14.06
C VAL A 648 2.91 -6.60 -13.01
N GLY A 649 4.13 -7.07 -13.26
CA GLY A 649 5.31 -6.80 -12.46
C GLY A 649 6.43 -6.19 -13.29
N GLY A 650 7.23 -5.28 -12.72
CA GLY A 650 8.28 -4.63 -13.48
C GLY A 650 9.05 -3.56 -12.71
N GLN A 651 9.61 -2.59 -13.46
CA GLN A 651 10.40 -1.48 -12.91
C GLN A 651 9.64 -0.15 -12.89
N PHE A 652 8.40 -0.13 -13.32
CA PHE A 652 7.60 1.08 -13.40
C PHE A 652 7.28 1.67 -12.02
N THR A 653 7.05 2.97 -12.00
CA THR A 653 6.57 3.70 -10.82
C THR A 653 5.20 4.33 -11.07
N THR A 654 4.77 4.39 -12.33
CA THR A 654 3.41 4.81 -12.72
C THR A 654 2.88 3.89 -13.81
N ILE A 655 1.60 3.57 -13.78
CA ILE A 655 0.89 2.79 -14.79
C ILE A 655 -0.61 3.10 -14.73
N GLY A 656 -1.27 3.17 -15.89
CA GLY A 656 -2.70 3.54 -15.98
C GLY A 656 -3.00 4.92 -15.41
N GLY A 657 -2.06 5.88 -15.54
CA GLY A 657 -2.20 7.22 -14.96
C GLY A 657 -2.05 7.28 -13.43
N ASN A 658 -1.83 6.16 -12.75
CA ASN A 658 -1.71 6.07 -11.30
C ASN A 658 -0.28 5.78 -10.86
N SER A 659 0.13 6.31 -9.71
CA SER A 659 1.38 5.92 -9.04
C SER A 659 1.26 4.50 -8.49
N ARG A 660 2.05 3.58 -9.05
CA ARG A 660 2.11 2.16 -8.69
C ARG A 660 3.51 1.64 -8.90
N THR A 661 4.19 1.29 -7.83
CA THR A 661 5.60 0.87 -7.93
C THR A 661 5.71 -0.63 -8.07
N SER A 662 6.30 -1.06 -9.18
CA SER A 662 6.75 -2.42 -9.49
C SER A 662 5.68 -3.50 -9.60
N PHE A 663 4.46 -3.28 -9.11
CA PHE A 663 3.33 -4.22 -9.21
C PHE A 663 2.00 -3.47 -9.43
N ALA A 664 1.15 -3.99 -10.32
CA ALA A 664 -0.20 -3.49 -10.56
C ALA A 664 -1.14 -4.63 -10.99
N ALA A 665 -2.42 -4.48 -10.62
CA ALA A 665 -3.52 -5.20 -11.22
C ALA A 665 -4.28 -4.22 -12.13
N LEU A 666 -4.53 -4.62 -13.35
CA LEU A 666 -5.16 -3.84 -14.41
C LEU A 666 -6.35 -4.61 -14.98
N SER A 667 -7.29 -3.91 -15.58
CA SER A 667 -8.35 -4.48 -16.42
C SER A 667 -8.18 -4.04 -17.88
N ASP A 668 -8.58 -4.86 -18.81
CA ASP A 668 -8.63 -4.51 -20.25
C ASP A 668 -10.10 -4.49 -20.73
N PRO A 669 -10.73 -3.32 -20.80
CA PRO A 669 -12.11 -3.20 -21.26
C PRO A 669 -12.30 -3.49 -22.76
N SER A 670 -11.22 -3.64 -23.53
CA SER A 670 -11.28 -4.06 -24.94
C SER A 670 -11.31 -5.58 -25.12
N ASP A 671 -11.07 -6.35 -24.05
CA ASP A 671 -11.25 -7.80 -24.03
C ASP A 671 -12.69 -8.10 -23.57
N PRO A 672 -13.56 -8.65 -24.43
CA PRO A 672 -14.99 -8.86 -24.10
C PRO A 672 -15.23 -9.88 -22.98
N ALA A 673 -14.20 -10.44 -22.38
CA ALA A 673 -14.24 -11.35 -21.25
C ALA A 673 -14.19 -10.65 -19.88
N LEU A 674 -14.27 -9.30 -19.78
CA LEU A 674 -14.11 -8.55 -18.52
C LEU A 674 -15.40 -7.87 -18.09
N PRO A 675 -16.27 -8.54 -17.31
CA PRO A 675 -17.49 -7.94 -16.74
C PRO A 675 -17.22 -7.16 -15.44
N VAL A 676 -18.27 -6.56 -14.90
CA VAL A 676 -18.30 -5.84 -13.62
C VAL A 676 -17.57 -6.58 -12.50
N GLU A 677 -16.62 -5.92 -11.86
CA GLU A 677 -15.83 -6.51 -10.77
C GLU A 677 -16.67 -6.63 -9.48
N LEU A 678 -17.27 -7.80 -9.26
CA LEU A 678 -17.97 -8.13 -8.02
C LEU A 678 -16.93 -8.42 -6.92
N VAL A 679 -16.80 -7.52 -5.96
CA VAL A 679 -15.82 -7.61 -4.86
C VAL A 679 -16.26 -8.63 -3.81
N SER A 680 -17.56 -8.66 -3.53
CA SER A 680 -18.12 -9.56 -2.51
C SER A 680 -19.56 -9.87 -2.83
N PHE A 681 -19.98 -11.09 -2.52
CA PHE A 681 -21.37 -11.50 -2.47
C PHE A 681 -21.56 -12.42 -1.27
N SER A 682 -22.51 -12.08 -0.40
CA SER A 682 -22.73 -12.80 0.86
C SER A 682 -24.21 -12.94 1.16
N ALA A 683 -24.55 -14.04 1.84
CA ALA A 683 -25.90 -14.35 2.31
C ALA A 683 -25.87 -14.64 3.81
N LYS A 684 -26.73 -14.02 4.57
CA LYS A 684 -26.85 -14.24 6.01
C LYS A 684 -28.30 -14.38 6.41
N TYR A 685 -28.68 -15.53 6.97
CA TYR A 685 -30.02 -15.76 7.49
C TYR A 685 -30.22 -15.04 8.82
N PHE A 686 -31.22 -14.18 8.88
CA PHE A 686 -31.53 -13.38 10.06
C PHE A 686 -32.98 -12.83 9.98
N ASN A 687 -33.75 -12.86 11.10
CA ASN A 687 -35.11 -12.37 11.19
C ASN A 687 -36.06 -12.96 10.10
N ASN A 688 -36.03 -14.26 9.90
CA ASN A 688 -36.84 -14.98 8.91
C ASN A 688 -36.63 -14.53 7.46
N ALA A 689 -35.53 -13.90 7.18
CA ALA A 689 -35.10 -13.51 5.83
C ALA A 689 -33.63 -13.82 5.61
N VAL A 690 -33.25 -14.10 4.38
CA VAL A 690 -31.81 -14.08 4.01
C VAL A 690 -31.45 -12.68 3.56
N GLN A 691 -30.56 -12.05 4.29
CA GLN A 691 -29.98 -10.77 3.89
C GLN A 691 -28.85 -11.05 2.90
N LEU A 692 -29.05 -10.68 1.66
CA LEU A 692 -28.04 -10.70 0.61
C LEU A 692 -27.36 -9.33 0.57
N SER A 693 -26.03 -9.33 0.50
CA SER A 693 -25.23 -8.11 0.35
C SER A 693 -24.13 -8.37 -0.65
N TRP A 694 -23.92 -7.42 -1.57
CA TRP A 694 -22.82 -7.48 -2.50
C TRP A 694 -22.22 -6.11 -2.75
N GLN A 695 -20.99 -6.12 -3.20
CA GLN A 695 -20.23 -4.92 -3.52
C GLN A 695 -19.55 -5.10 -4.87
N THR A 696 -19.61 -4.09 -5.73
CA THR A 696 -18.81 -3.98 -6.94
C THR A 696 -17.62 -3.03 -6.70
N ALA A 697 -16.47 -3.29 -7.29
CA ALA A 697 -15.34 -2.34 -7.30
C ALA A 697 -15.53 -1.27 -8.37
N THR A 698 -15.95 -1.72 -9.54
CA THR A 698 -16.28 -0.88 -10.69
C THR A 698 -17.49 -1.45 -11.40
N GLU A 699 -18.21 -0.62 -12.14
CA GLU A 699 -19.28 -1.05 -13.03
C GLU A 699 -19.01 -0.45 -14.41
N VAL A 700 -19.23 -1.24 -15.44
CA VAL A 700 -19.16 -0.79 -16.82
C VAL A 700 -20.45 -1.24 -17.51
N ASP A 701 -21.20 -0.28 -17.97
CA ASP A 701 -22.47 -0.50 -18.70
C ASP A 701 -23.51 -1.38 -17.99
N ASN A 702 -23.41 -1.46 -16.65
CA ASN A 702 -24.22 -2.31 -15.79
C ASN A 702 -25.68 -1.84 -15.71
N TYR A 703 -26.60 -2.60 -16.33
CA TYR A 703 -28.03 -2.36 -16.21
C TYR A 703 -28.56 -2.76 -14.82
N GLY A 704 -28.04 -3.87 -14.24
CA GLY A 704 -28.40 -4.30 -12.90
C GLY A 704 -28.18 -5.78 -12.64
N PHE A 705 -28.71 -6.23 -11.51
CA PHE A 705 -28.53 -7.59 -11.02
C PHE A 705 -29.89 -8.30 -10.86
N GLU A 706 -30.11 -9.40 -11.58
CA GLU A 706 -31.17 -10.35 -11.22
C GLU A 706 -30.67 -11.19 -10.05
N VAL A 707 -31.38 -11.14 -8.94
CA VAL A 707 -31.13 -12.02 -7.80
C VAL A 707 -31.85 -13.34 -8.04
N GLU A 708 -31.09 -14.42 -8.14
CA GLU A 708 -31.62 -15.76 -8.35
C GLU A 708 -31.43 -16.65 -7.13
N ARG A 709 -32.47 -17.42 -6.82
CA ARG A 709 -32.51 -18.36 -5.70
C ARG A 709 -32.78 -19.77 -6.18
N LYS A 710 -32.11 -20.74 -5.55
CA LYS A 710 -32.37 -22.17 -5.70
C LYS A 710 -32.58 -22.81 -4.33
N THR A 711 -33.64 -23.63 -4.19
CA THR A 711 -33.93 -24.41 -2.98
C THR A 711 -33.76 -25.91 -3.25
N PRO A 712 -33.74 -26.78 -2.23
CA PRO A 712 -33.69 -28.24 -2.46
C PRO A 712 -34.79 -28.81 -3.36
N THR A 713 -35.89 -28.07 -3.49
CA THR A 713 -37.11 -28.53 -4.24
C THR A 713 -37.35 -27.72 -5.50
N THR A 714 -36.61 -26.64 -5.76
CA THR A 714 -36.79 -25.78 -6.95
C THR A 714 -35.44 -25.57 -7.63
N ASP A 715 -35.44 -25.39 -8.96
CA ASP A 715 -34.27 -24.91 -9.69
C ASP A 715 -34.16 -23.38 -9.58
N TRP A 716 -33.14 -22.78 -10.24
CA TRP A 716 -32.89 -21.35 -10.22
C TRP A 716 -34.10 -20.53 -10.62
N GLN A 717 -34.53 -19.64 -9.76
CA GLN A 717 -35.62 -18.72 -9.97
C GLN A 717 -35.19 -17.29 -9.66
N LYS A 718 -35.48 -16.38 -10.58
CA LYS A 718 -35.38 -14.95 -10.35
C LYS A 718 -36.36 -14.53 -9.26
N ILE A 719 -35.84 -13.94 -8.18
CA ILE A 719 -36.65 -13.46 -7.04
C ILE A 719 -36.71 -11.93 -6.98
N SER A 720 -35.74 -11.24 -7.59
CA SER A 720 -35.74 -9.76 -7.64
C SER A 720 -34.84 -9.27 -8.78
N PHE A 721 -34.93 -7.96 -9.03
CA PHE A 721 -34.00 -7.22 -9.85
C PHE A 721 -33.60 -5.94 -9.10
N ILE A 722 -32.28 -5.70 -9.03
CA ILE A 722 -31.70 -4.51 -8.40
C ILE A 722 -30.96 -3.72 -9.47
N GLU A 723 -31.37 -2.47 -9.66
CA GLU A 723 -30.82 -1.58 -10.68
C GLU A 723 -29.34 -1.27 -10.44
N GLY A 724 -28.53 -1.32 -11.49
CA GLY A 724 -27.10 -0.98 -11.46
C GLY A 724 -26.87 0.53 -11.53
N HIS A 725 -25.60 0.94 -11.43
CA HIS A 725 -25.24 2.36 -11.55
C HIS A 725 -24.68 2.72 -12.94
N GLY A 726 -24.92 1.90 -13.96
CA GLY A 726 -24.41 2.09 -15.30
C GLY A 726 -22.90 1.96 -15.35
N THR A 727 -22.15 3.02 -15.68
CA THR A 727 -20.68 3.03 -15.64
C THR A 727 -20.20 3.82 -14.40
N SER A 728 -19.50 3.14 -13.49
CA SER A 728 -18.97 3.71 -12.25
C SER A 728 -17.56 3.20 -11.94
N ASN A 729 -16.63 4.11 -11.71
CA ASN A 729 -15.25 3.81 -11.29
C ASN A 729 -15.09 3.82 -9.75
N SER A 730 -16.17 3.79 -9.00
CA SER A 730 -16.18 3.75 -7.54
C SER A 730 -17.00 2.58 -7.03
N PRO A 731 -16.63 1.97 -5.89
CA PRO A 731 -17.36 0.87 -5.31
C PRO A 731 -18.84 1.20 -5.07
N LYS A 732 -19.71 0.25 -5.38
CA LYS A 732 -21.16 0.31 -5.11
C LYS A 732 -21.56 -0.82 -4.17
N TYR A 733 -22.51 -0.52 -3.29
CA TYR A 733 -22.99 -1.43 -2.26
C TYR A 733 -24.47 -1.70 -2.47
N TYR A 734 -24.83 -2.97 -2.45
CA TYR A 734 -26.18 -3.45 -2.69
C TYR A 734 -26.62 -4.37 -1.56
N ASN A 735 -27.90 -4.31 -1.23
CA ASN A 735 -28.53 -5.17 -0.24
C ASN A 735 -29.91 -5.60 -0.72
N PHE A 736 -30.26 -6.86 -0.47
CA PHE A 736 -31.59 -7.38 -0.76
C PHE A 736 -32.02 -8.35 0.33
N PRO A 737 -33.15 -8.11 1.03
CA PRO A 737 -33.75 -9.06 1.95
C PRO A 737 -34.66 -10.03 1.18
N ASP A 738 -34.39 -11.34 1.29
CA ASP A 738 -35.25 -12.39 0.75
C ASP A 738 -36.04 -13.03 1.89
N PRO A 739 -37.34 -12.73 2.04
CA PRO A 739 -38.22 -13.37 3.02
C PRO A 739 -38.42 -14.86 2.68
N ILE A 740 -38.05 -15.76 3.59
CA ILE A 740 -38.11 -17.19 3.32
C ILE A 740 -39.07 -17.88 4.27
N SER A 741 -39.87 -18.78 3.70
CA SER A 741 -40.75 -19.70 4.43
C SER A 741 -40.26 -21.15 4.42
N SER A 742 -39.13 -21.48 3.76
CA SER A 742 -38.61 -22.82 3.64
C SER A 742 -37.34 -23.03 4.47
N ILE A 743 -37.27 -24.22 5.12
CA ILE A 743 -36.13 -24.65 5.94
C ILE A 743 -35.19 -25.50 5.08
N GLY A 744 -33.86 -25.24 5.18
CA GLY A 744 -32.82 -26.03 4.53
C GLY A 744 -31.73 -25.20 3.87
N LYS A 745 -30.89 -25.86 3.08
CA LYS A 745 -29.88 -25.16 2.29
C LYS A 745 -30.51 -24.42 1.13
N ILE A 746 -30.21 -23.14 1.04
CA ILE A 746 -30.66 -22.27 -0.04
C ILE A 746 -29.42 -21.70 -0.72
N SER A 747 -29.40 -21.76 -2.04
CA SER A 747 -28.29 -21.22 -2.86
C SER A 747 -28.78 -19.96 -3.57
N TYR A 748 -27.88 -18.98 -3.66
CA TYR A 748 -28.10 -17.71 -4.36
C TYR A 748 -26.98 -17.46 -5.36
N ARG A 749 -27.32 -16.80 -6.45
CA ARG A 749 -26.40 -16.18 -7.39
C ARG A 749 -26.98 -14.87 -7.90
N LEU A 750 -26.12 -13.99 -8.36
CA LEU A 750 -26.49 -12.81 -9.09
C LEU A 750 -26.31 -13.09 -10.58
N LYS A 751 -27.27 -12.69 -11.39
CA LYS A 751 -27.12 -12.58 -12.83
C LYS A 751 -27.03 -11.10 -13.14
N GLN A 752 -25.83 -10.63 -13.43
CA GLN A 752 -25.59 -9.27 -13.89
C GLN A 752 -26.06 -9.12 -15.32
N LEU A 753 -26.66 -7.99 -15.61
CA LEU A 753 -27.13 -7.62 -16.94
C LEU A 753 -26.46 -6.30 -17.35
N ASP A 754 -25.96 -6.22 -18.57
CA ASP A 754 -25.48 -4.98 -19.16
C ASP A 754 -26.59 -4.32 -20.00
N ASN A 755 -26.44 -3.03 -20.31
CA ASN A 755 -27.43 -2.28 -21.11
C ASN A 755 -27.59 -2.82 -22.53
N ASP A 756 -26.61 -3.60 -23.05
CA ASP A 756 -26.70 -4.28 -24.34
C ASP A 756 -27.40 -5.64 -24.30
N GLY A 757 -27.83 -6.07 -23.09
CA GLY A 757 -28.54 -7.33 -22.83
C GLY A 757 -27.66 -8.56 -22.64
N LYS A 758 -26.34 -8.40 -22.67
CA LYS A 758 -25.41 -9.46 -22.24
C LYS A 758 -25.50 -9.65 -20.73
N PHE A 759 -25.12 -10.83 -20.27
CA PHE A 759 -25.17 -11.13 -18.85
C PHE A 759 -24.05 -12.08 -18.42
N ASP A 760 -23.72 -12.01 -17.12
CA ASP A 760 -22.81 -12.94 -16.46
C ASP A 760 -23.35 -13.35 -15.08
N TYR A 761 -22.86 -14.47 -14.56
CA TYR A 761 -23.27 -15.00 -13.26
C TYR A 761 -22.17 -14.85 -12.22
N SER A 762 -22.56 -14.43 -11.01
CA SER A 762 -21.68 -14.50 -9.84
C SER A 762 -21.42 -15.95 -9.43
N ASN A 763 -20.43 -16.13 -8.57
CA ASN A 763 -20.27 -17.37 -7.81
C ASN A 763 -21.55 -17.67 -7.02
N VAL A 764 -21.88 -18.96 -6.91
CA VAL A 764 -22.98 -19.44 -6.09
C VAL A 764 -22.58 -19.38 -4.62
N ILE A 765 -23.42 -18.74 -3.80
CA ILE A 765 -23.28 -18.74 -2.34
C ILE A 765 -24.40 -19.55 -1.71
N GLU A 766 -24.11 -20.24 -0.60
CA GLU A 766 -25.09 -21.05 0.13
C GLU A 766 -25.28 -20.53 1.54
N THR A 767 -26.52 -20.58 2.01
CA THR A 767 -26.85 -20.34 3.42
C THR A 767 -27.76 -21.45 3.93
N ASP A 768 -27.61 -21.82 5.20
CA ASP A 768 -28.48 -22.82 5.83
C ASP A 768 -29.48 -22.10 6.72
N THR A 769 -30.76 -22.25 6.39
CA THR A 769 -31.89 -21.60 7.11
C THR A 769 -32.42 -22.53 8.23
N LYS A 770 -31.56 -23.26 8.93
CA LYS A 770 -31.93 -24.06 10.10
C LYS A 770 -32.51 -23.17 11.18
N LEU A 771 -33.67 -23.54 11.63
CA LEU A 771 -34.26 -22.93 12.83
C LEU A 771 -33.41 -23.26 14.06
N PRO A 772 -33.27 -22.31 14.99
CA PRO A 772 -32.55 -22.55 16.25
C PRO A 772 -33.23 -23.74 16.97
N THR A 773 -32.43 -24.70 17.39
CA THR A 773 -32.92 -25.87 18.17
C THR A 773 -32.80 -25.65 19.68
N VAL A 774 -32.14 -24.57 20.10
CA VAL A 774 -31.85 -24.25 21.48
C VAL A 774 -32.20 -22.81 21.77
N PHE A 775 -32.86 -22.54 22.90
CA PHE A 775 -33.09 -21.22 23.42
C PHE A 775 -31.77 -20.62 23.86
N THR A 776 -31.39 -19.46 23.32
CA THR A 776 -30.16 -18.76 23.73
C THR A 776 -30.41 -17.26 23.88
N LEU A 777 -29.70 -16.61 24.81
CA LEU A 777 -29.57 -15.18 24.95
C LEU A 777 -28.08 -14.82 24.85
N GLU A 778 -27.71 -14.06 23.82
CA GLU A 778 -26.32 -13.67 23.59
C GLU A 778 -25.91 -12.48 24.46
N GLN A 779 -24.61 -12.27 24.57
CA GLN A 779 -24.06 -11.04 25.15
C GLN A 779 -24.33 -9.87 24.21
N ASN A 780 -24.82 -8.74 24.74
CA ASN A 780 -25.04 -7.55 23.93
C ASN A 780 -23.70 -7.06 23.34
N TYR A 781 -23.76 -6.53 22.12
CA TYR A 781 -22.58 -5.97 21.45
C TYR A 781 -22.94 -4.63 20.77
N PRO A 782 -22.10 -3.60 20.99
CA PRO A 782 -20.92 -3.55 21.87
C PRO A 782 -21.26 -3.67 23.37
N ASN A 783 -20.31 -4.13 24.18
CA ASN A 783 -20.40 -4.14 25.65
C ASN A 783 -18.97 -4.00 26.25
N PRO A 784 -18.60 -2.88 26.89
CA PRO A 784 -19.43 -1.72 27.22
C PRO A 784 -19.96 -0.97 25.98
N PHE A 785 -21.02 -0.18 26.14
CA PHE A 785 -21.68 0.55 25.06
C PHE A 785 -22.03 2.01 25.44
N ASN A 786 -22.22 2.87 24.42
CA ASN A 786 -22.62 4.27 24.58
C ASN A 786 -23.26 4.80 23.28
N PRO A 787 -24.46 5.31 23.24
CA PRO A 787 -25.56 4.95 24.14
C PRO A 787 -26.31 3.71 23.67
N GLU A 788 -25.97 3.13 22.52
CA GLU A 788 -26.72 2.04 21.85
C GLU A 788 -25.95 0.71 21.86
N THR A 789 -26.70 -0.39 21.94
CA THR A 789 -26.19 -1.74 21.83
C THR A 789 -27.26 -2.67 21.25
N VAL A 790 -26.85 -3.80 20.69
CA VAL A 790 -27.74 -4.81 20.13
C VAL A 790 -27.75 -6.06 21.02
N ILE A 791 -28.94 -6.50 21.42
CA ILE A 791 -29.19 -7.75 22.16
C ILE A 791 -29.75 -8.77 21.18
N ARG A 792 -29.16 -9.97 21.10
CA ARG A 792 -29.58 -11.07 20.23
C ARG A 792 -30.02 -12.29 21.04
N PHE A 793 -31.01 -13.01 20.53
CA PHE A 793 -31.48 -14.24 21.14
C PHE A 793 -32.15 -15.17 20.12
N ASN A 794 -32.20 -16.47 20.44
CA ASN A 794 -32.79 -17.49 19.60
C ASN A 794 -33.97 -18.14 20.29
N LEU A 795 -35.07 -18.33 19.56
CA LEU A 795 -36.26 -19.04 20.01
C LEU A 795 -36.39 -20.35 19.24
N PRO A 796 -36.34 -21.51 19.89
CA PRO A 796 -36.52 -22.81 19.22
C PRO A 796 -37.98 -23.10 18.85
N GLN A 797 -38.93 -22.36 19.46
CA GLN A 797 -40.37 -22.45 19.17
C GLN A 797 -41.01 -21.07 19.35
N SER A 798 -42.11 -20.80 18.62
CA SER A 798 -42.90 -19.58 18.80
C SER A 798 -43.45 -19.50 20.22
N GLY A 799 -43.58 -18.28 20.76
CA GLY A 799 -44.07 -18.09 22.11
C GLY A 799 -44.20 -16.64 22.53
N SER A 800 -44.68 -16.43 23.75
CA SER A 800 -44.75 -15.12 24.38
C SER A 800 -43.37 -14.82 24.99
N VAL A 801 -42.79 -13.69 24.59
CA VAL A 801 -41.43 -13.29 24.98
C VAL A 801 -41.45 -11.97 25.74
N THR A 802 -40.66 -11.87 26.80
CA THR A 802 -40.47 -10.63 27.57
C THR A 802 -38.98 -10.41 27.82
N LEU A 803 -38.45 -9.25 27.46
CA LEU A 803 -37.06 -8.83 27.73
C LEU A 803 -37.11 -7.62 28.66
N LYS A 804 -36.55 -7.76 29.86
CA LYS A 804 -36.54 -6.72 30.87
C LYS A 804 -35.12 -6.39 31.30
N LEU A 805 -34.93 -5.14 31.72
CA LEU A 805 -33.67 -4.63 32.26
C LEU A 805 -33.79 -4.35 33.76
N TYR A 806 -32.78 -4.74 34.52
CA TYR A 806 -32.70 -4.59 35.97
C TYR A 806 -31.42 -3.88 36.40
N ASN A 807 -31.49 -3.07 37.44
CA ASN A 807 -30.31 -2.53 38.08
C ASN A 807 -29.63 -3.60 38.96
N MET A 808 -28.50 -3.24 39.59
CA MET A 808 -27.75 -4.16 40.48
C MET A 808 -28.47 -4.48 41.81
N GLN A 809 -29.52 -3.72 42.16
CA GLN A 809 -30.39 -4.00 43.28
C GLN A 809 -31.53 -4.98 42.95
N GLY A 810 -31.67 -5.35 41.67
CA GLY A 810 -32.70 -6.26 41.16
C GLY A 810 -34.03 -5.57 40.84
N GLU A 811 -34.07 -4.24 40.83
CA GLU A 811 -35.25 -3.46 40.47
C GLU A 811 -35.37 -3.36 38.95
N GLU A 812 -36.57 -3.55 38.41
CA GLU A 812 -36.85 -3.38 36.97
C GLU A 812 -36.75 -1.92 36.56
N VAL A 813 -35.85 -1.60 35.66
CA VAL A 813 -35.59 -0.22 35.19
C VAL A 813 -36.11 0.03 33.78
N ALA A 814 -36.36 -1.02 32.97
CA ALA A 814 -36.96 -0.91 31.66
C ALA A 814 -37.55 -2.24 31.15
N LEU A 815 -38.66 -2.13 30.45
CA LEU A 815 -39.23 -3.21 29.61
C LEU A 815 -38.81 -2.96 28.18
N LEU A 816 -37.95 -3.83 27.65
CA LEU A 816 -37.35 -3.66 26.32
C LEU A 816 -38.18 -4.32 25.22
N LEU A 817 -38.84 -5.43 25.54
CA LEU A 817 -39.69 -6.18 24.62
C LEU A 817 -40.77 -6.95 25.37
N SER A 818 -42.01 -6.99 24.86
CA SER A 818 -43.07 -7.87 25.32
C SER A 818 -44.04 -8.16 24.18
N GLY A 819 -44.29 -9.44 23.89
CA GLY A 819 -45.22 -9.88 22.84
C GLY A 819 -45.00 -11.29 22.36
N ALA A 820 -45.87 -11.75 21.48
CA ALA A 820 -45.73 -13.03 20.78
C ALA A 820 -44.66 -12.91 19.70
N MET A 821 -43.76 -13.91 19.64
CA MET A 821 -42.71 -13.97 18.63
C MET A 821 -42.62 -15.37 18.01
N ASP A 822 -42.28 -15.43 16.77
CA ASP A 822 -42.13 -16.68 16.03
C ASP A 822 -40.77 -17.36 16.35
N VAL A 823 -40.73 -18.68 16.04
CA VAL A 823 -39.48 -19.43 16.06
C VAL A 823 -38.43 -18.74 15.16
N GLY A 824 -37.18 -18.63 15.64
CA GLY A 824 -36.12 -17.98 14.87
C GLY A 824 -35.07 -17.24 15.72
N SER A 825 -34.16 -16.56 15.01
CA SER A 825 -33.18 -15.69 15.60
C SER A 825 -33.67 -14.23 15.59
N HIS A 826 -33.61 -13.58 16.72
CA HIS A 826 -34.15 -12.22 16.92
C HIS A 826 -33.08 -11.27 17.45
N SER A 827 -33.28 -9.97 17.17
CA SER A 827 -32.45 -8.91 17.77
C SER A 827 -33.27 -7.69 18.11
N ILE A 828 -32.83 -6.97 19.11
CA ILE A 828 -33.38 -5.68 19.54
C ILE A 828 -32.23 -4.69 19.73
N THR A 829 -32.37 -3.49 19.18
CA THR A 829 -31.48 -2.36 19.47
C THR A 829 -31.95 -1.69 20.75
N PHE A 830 -31.09 -1.60 21.73
CA PHE A 830 -31.33 -0.94 23.00
C PHE A 830 -30.57 0.39 23.03
N ASP A 831 -31.31 1.48 23.17
CA ASP A 831 -30.81 2.84 23.33
C ASP A 831 -31.09 3.32 24.76
N ALA A 832 -30.02 3.46 25.55
CA ALA A 832 -30.10 3.84 26.97
C ALA A 832 -30.59 5.28 27.21
N THR A 833 -30.53 6.14 26.19
CA THR A 833 -31.01 7.53 26.30
C THR A 833 -32.53 7.60 26.45
N LYS A 834 -33.25 6.69 25.81
CA LYS A 834 -34.73 6.60 25.88
C LYS A 834 -35.28 6.29 27.28
N TYR A 835 -34.44 5.71 28.11
CA TYR A 835 -34.82 5.31 29.48
C TYR A 835 -34.13 6.15 30.56
N GLY A 836 -33.35 7.17 30.19
CA GLY A 836 -32.67 8.07 31.10
C GLY A 836 -31.66 7.41 32.07
N LEU A 837 -31.11 6.25 31.66
CA LEU A 837 -30.26 5.44 32.55
C LEU A 837 -28.88 6.08 32.75
N PRO A 838 -28.34 6.13 34.00
CA PRO A 838 -26.97 6.57 34.24
C PRO A 838 -25.95 5.51 33.82
N SER A 839 -24.67 5.91 33.65
CA SER A 839 -23.56 4.97 33.53
C SER A 839 -23.56 3.96 34.66
N GLY A 840 -23.39 2.68 34.32
CA GLY A 840 -23.46 1.63 35.33
C GLY A 840 -23.60 0.24 34.74
N VAL A 841 -23.71 -0.70 35.65
CA VAL A 841 -23.90 -2.13 35.30
C VAL A 841 -25.36 -2.49 35.49
N TYR A 842 -25.90 -3.15 34.48
CA TYR A 842 -27.29 -3.63 34.44
C TYR A 842 -27.35 -5.10 34.08
N VAL A 843 -28.48 -5.75 34.33
CA VAL A 843 -28.75 -7.13 33.95
C VAL A 843 -30.03 -7.15 33.09
N TYR A 844 -29.92 -7.67 31.85
CA TYR A 844 -31.12 -7.93 31.06
C TYR A 844 -31.51 -9.41 31.17
N ARG A 845 -32.82 -9.65 31.28
CA ARG A 845 -33.42 -11.00 31.40
C ARG A 845 -34.43 -11.19 30.31
N LEU A 846 -34.24 -12.26 29.54
CA LEU A 846 -35.19 -12.77 28.57
C LEU A 846 -35.98 -13.91 29.20
N SER A 847 -37.30 -13.79 29.16
CA SER A 847 -38.22 -14.87 29.54
C SER A 847 -39.10 -15.21 28.33
N SER A 848 -39.26 -16.46 28.05
CA SER A 848 -40.19 -16.92 26.98
C SER A 848 -41.05 -18.08 27.51
N ILE A 849 -42.32 -18.06 27.09
CA ILE A 849 -43.23 -19.20 27.29
C ILE A 849 -43.68 -19.66 25.89
N ASP A 850 -43.30 -20.86 25.49
CA ASP A 850 -43.66 -21.42 24.19
C ASP A 850 -45.12 -21.87 24.09
N VAL A 851 -45.51 -22.22 22.88
CA VAL A 851 -46.89 -22.67 22.59
C VAL A 851 -47.30 -23.96 23.32
N THR A 852 -46.33 -24.68 23.88
CA THR A 852 -46.57 -25.89 24.71
C THR A 852 -46.66 -25.58 26.19
N GLY A 853 -46.48 -24.33 26.62
CA GLY A 853 -46.46 -23.88 27.99
C GLY A 853 -45.11 -24.03 28.71
N LYS A 854 -44.06 -24.43 28.00
CA LYS A 854 -42.71 -24.55 28.56
C LYS A 854 -42.05 -23.17 28.67
N SER A 855 -41.55 -22.87 29.87
CA SER A 855 -40.88 -21.59 30.13
C SER A 855 -39.37 -21.70 30.00
N PHE A 856 -38.77 -20.64 29.43
CA PHE A 856 -37.30 -20.46 29.31
C PHE A 856 -36.91 -19.10 29.90
N ASN A 857 -35.78 -19.07 30.60
CA ASN A 857 -35.24 -17.83 31.17
C ASN A 857 -33.73 -17.79 30.98
N ALA A 858 -33.22 -16.65 30.56
CA ALA A 858 -31.80 -16.39 30.48
C ALA A 858 -31.50 -14.93 30.88
N SER A 859 -30.32 -14.71 31.46
CA SER A 859 -29.90 -13.36 31.87
C SER A 859 -28.45 -13.10 31.43
N ARG A 860 -28.14 -11.84 31.08
CA ARG A 860 -26.81 -11.36 30.74
C ARG A 860 -26.59 -10.00 31.36
N LYS A 861 -25.32 -9.68 31.55
CA LYS A 861 -24.86 -8.41 32.13
C LYS A 861 -24.49 -7.44 31.01
N LEU A 862 -24.89 -6.18 31.11
CA LEU A 862 -24.44 -5.11 30.22
C LEU A 862 -23.82 -3.96 31.01
N VAL A 863 -22.93 -3.23 30.37
CA VAL A 863 -22.21 -2.09 30.96
C VAL A 863 -22.47 -0.86 30.09
N LEU A 864 -23.15 0.13 30.64
CA LEU A 864 -23.39 1.42 30.01
C LEU A 864 -22.27 2.40 30.44
N MET A 865 -21.59 3.00 29.50
CA MET A 865 -20.60 4.04 29.71
C MET A 865 -21.07 5.31 29.00
N LYS A 866 -21.33 6.40 29.72
CA LYS A 866 -21.61 7.71 29.10
C LYS A 866 -20.36 8.55 29.03
#